data_f3857999c8dcc6b9f8d3b221c364d3f7
#
_entry.id   f3857999c8dcc6b9f8d3b221c364d3f7
#
_cell.length_a   1.000
_cell.length_b   1.000
_cell.length_c   1.000
_cell.angle_alpha   90.00
_cell.angle_beta   90.00
_cell.angle_gamma   90.00
#
_symmetry.space_group_name_H-M   'P 1'
#
loop_
_entity.id
_entity.type
_entity.pdbx_description
1 polymer ?
#
loop_
_entity_poly.entity_id
_entity_poly.type
_entity_poly.pdbx_seq_one_letter_code
_entity_poly.pdbx_strand_id
1 'polypeptide(L)'
;MSCLRKAVAATLLAHVLPFAYSQTIVIDNSTVPANESTVAPAVAIVDARTSNSTAELFKGETLQLTDAVLANLTHLQLTNVTLFSFQNESDLAENPPKRPLSGLCKTYPDDPYWPFPSTWRLFNILLGSGLTETVPYAASCYDTFGNRNTSKCDFITNNWVNASIYHTEDPTSVNAVLFQGATCMPPAFVPSKSGCTVGGYPTYSVSIRNVAQIQLAVNFARNLNLRLVIKNTGHDFSAKSVGMGALSIWTHNLKDIRFFKNYKQGRYSGPAFKLGGGVQAFEAYEAARKKNVTIVGGEGRTVGVMGGFLLGGGHSPLSSLYGMAADQVLSMEVVLASGRFVTASETSYPDLFWGLRGGGGSTFGIVTSVVVKAHPKTKVTTMTYILATGPTVTSTQFWAALRAFFDGFITYTDAGNYEYFRISKVGNDQYLSDMGPWFAPGMSKSQLEALVAPLFAKFKELGIEVNPVYTEYDDFYDAWLPSFPVEPWGSNAIRQASRLFPKSNWQDVAKLNATFDAIKSVVEEGAYIIAFNIAAAPKTGYPDNAVNPAWRNTVMHAIMASLWNATNADLDIKAASDKLTFDWMQRWRDVSPGAGSYMSEADYIEPDFTQAFFGDKYPKLYRLKQRYDPFGVFYAHTAVGSEDWKMSEMILGNLPSQNSKLCKI
;
A
#
# COMPACT_ATOMS: atom_id res chain seq x y z
N MET A 1 -21.93 -39.48 -9.34
CA MET A 1 -20.54 -38.99 -9.51
C MET A 1 -20.08 -38.93 -10.97
N SER A 2 -20.54 -39.74 -11.89
CA SER A 2 -20.07 -39.70 -13.29
C SER A 2 -20.71 -38.59 -14.15
N CYS A 3 -21.94 -38.16 -13.88
CA CYS A 3 -22.60 -37.07 -14.61
C CYS A 3 -22.03 -35.67 -14.28
N LEU A 4 -21.60 -35.41 -13.04
CA LEU A 4 -21.02 -34.12 -12.65
C LEU A 4 -19.65 -33.87 -13.31
N ARG A 5 -18.85 -34.94 -13.48
CA ARG A 5 -17.55 -34.81 -14.18
C ARG A 5 -17.70 -34.52 -15.67
N LYS A 6 -18.77 -35.03 -16.31
CA LYS A 6 -19.02 -34.73 -17.74
C LYS A 6 -19.51 -33.30 -17.98
N ALA A 7 -20.31 -32.75 -17.07
CA ALA A 7 -20.78 -31.36 -17.16
C ALA A 7 -19.62 -30.34 -16.95
N VAL A 8 -18.74 -30.60 -15.99
CA VAL A 8 -17.56 -29.78 -15.75
C VAL A 8 -16.55 -29.84 -16.91
N ALA A 9 -16.37 -31.01 -17.52
CA ALA A 9 -15.49 -31.16 -18.69
C ALA A 9 -16.05 -30.43 -19.92
N ALA A 10 -17.37 -30.44 -20.12
CA ALA A 10 -18.00 -29.71 -21.24
C ALA A 10 -17.88 -28.20 -21.09
N THR A 11 -17.98 -27.67 -19.85
CA THR A 11 -17.82 -26.22 -19.58
C THR A 11 -16.38 -25.74 -19.79
N LEU A 12 -15.40 -26.58 -19.48
CA LEU A 12 -13.98 -26.27 -19.73
C LEU A 12 -13.60 -26.31 -21.22
N LEU A 13 -14.23 -27.17 -22.03
CA LEU A 13 -13.97 -27.20 -23.48
C LEU A 13 -14.62 -26.03 -24.24
N ALA A 14 -15.71 -25.46 -23.72
CA ALA A 14 -16.36 -24.29 -24.33
C ALA A 14 -15.52 -23.01 -24.30
N HIS A 15 -14.50 -22.94 -23.46
CA HIS A 15 -13.57 -21.81 -23.40
C HIS A 15 -12.52 -21.80 -24.52
N VAL A 16 -12.46 -22.83 -25.37
CA VAL A 16 -11.40 -23.03 -26.37
C VAL A 16 -11.91 -23.04 -27.80
N LEU A 17 -13.22 -23.10 -28.05
CA LEU A 17 -13.77 -23.22 -29.42
C LEU A 17 -14.77 -22.10 -29.74
N PRO A 18 -14.68 -21.48 -30.94
CA PRO A 18 -15.53 -20.34 -31.33
C PRO A 18 -16.83 -20.79 -32.04
N PHE A 19 -17.56 -21.77 -31.51
CA PHE A 19 -18.83 -22.18 -32.11
C PHE A 19 -19.95 -22.17 -31.08
N ALA A 20 -21.02 -21.47 -31.42
CA ALA A 20 -22.23 -21.33 -30.63
C ALA A 20 -22.96 -22.64 -30.45
N TYR A 21 -22.79 -23.26 -29.30
CA TYR A 21 -23.69 -24.31 -28.82
C TYR A 21 -24.51 -23.76 -27.66
N SER A 22 -25.82 -23.96 -27.69
CA SER A 22 -26.70 -23.70 -26.58
C SER A 22 -26.24 -24.51 -25.38
N GLN A 23 -25.65 -23.88 -24.40
CA GLN A 23 -25.20 -24.51 -23.16
C GLN A 23 -26.23 -24.24 -22.06
N THR A 24 -26.36 -25.19 -21.16
CA THR A 24 -27.23 -25.06 -19.99
C THR A 24 -26.40 -25.04 -18.73
N ILE A 25 -26.65 -24.03 -17.88
CA ILE A 25 -26.06 -23.91 -16.54
C ILE A 25 -27.10 -24.36 -15.52
N VAL A 26 -26.68 -25.21 -14.57
CA VAL A 26 -27.53 -25.60 -13.45
C VAL A 26 -27.22 -24.73 -12.25
N ILE A 27 -28.19 -23.93 -11.84
CA ILE A 27 -28.13 -23.08 -10.65
C ILE A 27 -29.32 -23.47 -9.77
N ASP A 28 -29.07 -23.83 -8.52
CA ASP A 28 -30.10 -24.24 -7.55
C ASP A 28 -31.10 -25.26 -8.10
N ASN A 29 -30.60 -26.32 -8.76
CA ASN A 29 -31.39 -27.34 -9.46
C ASN A 29 -32.21 -26.88 -10.68
N SER A 30 -32.08 -25.64 -11.11
CA SER A 30 -32.67 -25.11 -12.34
C SER A 30 -31.71 -25.16 -13.50
N THR A 31 -32.17 -25.60 -14.67
CA THR A 31 -31.37 -25.62 -15.89
C THR A 31 -31.65 -24.34 -16.68
N VAL A 32 -30.65 -23.51 -16.93
CA VAL A 32 -30.78 -22.26 -17.65
C VAL A 32 -29.99 -22.32 -18.95
N PRO A 33 -30.58 -22.00 -20.11
CA PRO A 33 -29.82 -21.91 -21.35
C PRO A 33 -28.86 -20.73 -21.31
N ALA A 34 -27.61 -20.95 -21.69
CA ALA A 34 -26.58 -19.95 -21.76
C ALA A 34 -25.99 -19.90 -23.17
N ASN A 35 -25.73 -18.70 -23.68
CA ASN A 35 -24.96 -18.49 -24.89
C ASN A 35 -23.57 -17.91 -24.57
N GLU A 36 -22.64 -17.92 -25.52
CA GLU A 36 -21.27 -17.46 -25.31
C GLU A 36 -21.15 -16.02 -24.78
N SER A 37 -22.09 -15.15 -25.11
CA SER A 37 -22.10 -13.77 -24.64
C SER A 37 -22.50 -13.61 -23.18
N THR A 38 -22.97 -14.68 -22.53
CA THR A 38 -23.56 -14.62 -21.19
C THR A 38 -22.82 -15.45 -20.14
N VAL A 39 -21.94 -16.33 -20.53
CA VAL A 39 -21.38 -17.33 -19.58
C VAL A 39 -19.98 -17.01 -19.10
N ALA A 40 -19.17 -16.34 -19.86
CA ALA A 40 -17.82 -16.03 -19.36
C ALA A 40 -17.08 -15.03 -20.25
N PRO A 41 -16.46 -14.13 -19.61
CA PRO A 41 -16.88 -13.36 -18.43
C PRO A 41 -17.99 -12.39 -18.80
N ALA A 42 -18.79 -11.92 -17.83
CA ALA A 42 -19.85 -10.90 -18.03
C ALA A 42 -19.20 -9.56 -18.44
N VAL A 43 -18.76 -9.46 -19.67
CA VAL A 43 -18.01 -8.31 -20.19
C VAL A 43 -18.56 -7.80 -21.51
N ALA A 44 -18.40 -6.50 -21.74
CA ALA A 44 -18.49 -5.86 -23.06
C ALA A 44 -17.13 -5.26 -23.42
N ILE A 45 -16.80 -5.28 -24.73
CA ILE A 45 -15.67 -4.51 -25.23
C ILE A 45 -16.17 -3.09 -25.48
N VAL A 46 -15.58 -2.11 -24.79
CA VAL A 46 -15.86 -0.68 -25.00
C VAL A 46 -14.77 -0.03 -25.84
N ASP A 47 -15.09 1.08 -26.50
CA ASP A 47 -14.10 1.84 -27.27
C ASP A 47 -12.98 2.32 -26.31
N ALA A 48 -11.75 2.01 -26.64
CA ALA A 48 -10.56 2.45 -25.90
C ALA A 48 -10.41 3.98 -25.81
N ARG A 49 -11.18 4.74 -26.58
CA ARG A 49 -11.20 6.20 -26.64
C ARG A 49 -12.35 6.83 -25.86
N THR A 50 -13.21 6.05 -25.24
CA THR A 50 -14.38 6.60 -24.51
C THR A 50 -14.00 7.28 -23.20
N SER A 51 -12.76 7.15 -22.75
CA SER A 51 -12.27 7.90 -21.61
C SER A 51 -11.96 9.36 -21.99
N ASN A 52 -12.21 10.30 -21.11
CA ASN A 52 -11.79 11.70 -21.25
C ASN A 52 -10.27 11.87 -21.10
N SER A 53 -9.52 10.78 -21.11
CA SER A 53 -8.05 10.71 -21.06
C SER A 53 -7.47 10.78 -22.47
N THR A 54 -6.34 11.44 -22.61
CA THR A 54 -5.54 11.41 -23.85
C THR A 54 -4.74 10.11 -23.98
N ALA A 55 -4.70 9.27 -22.93
CA ALA A 55 -4.11 7.94 -22.94
C ALA A 55 -5.17 6.88 -23.26
N GLU A 56 -4.94 6.07 -24.29
CA GLU A 56 -5.79 4.92 -24.57
C GLU A 56 -5.88 3.96 -23.38
N LEU A 57 -7.05 3.34 -23.21
CA LEU A 57 -7.25 2.28 -22.24
C LEU A 57 -6.34 1.08 -22.53
N PHE A 58 -5.91 0.38 -21.48
CA PHE A 58 -5.31 -0.94 -21.63
C PHE A 58 -6.35 -1.96 -22.06
N LYS A 59 -5.92 -3.07 -22.65
CA LYS A 59 -6.83 -4.14 -23.09
C LYS A 59 -7.74 -4.62 -21.95
N GLY A 60 -7.22 -4.78 -20.74
CA GLY A 60 -8.01 -5.16 -19.57
C GLY A 60 -9.03 -4.09 -19.16
N GLU A 61 -8.78 -2.82 -19.48
CA GLU A 61 -9.69 -1.71 -19.17
C GLU A 61 -10.80 -1.54 -20.20
N THR A 62 -10.61 -2.03 -21.43
CA THR A 62 -11.69 -2.06 -22.45
C THR A 62 -12.69 -3.17 -22.20
N LEU A 63 -12.38 -4.15 -21.34
CA LEU A 63 -13.27 -5.24 -20.96
C LEU A 63 -14.08 -4.82 -19.72
N GLN A 64 -15.34 -4.40 -19.92
CA GLN A 64 -16.17 -3.81 -18.87
C GLN A 64 -17.52 -4.52 -18.73
N LEU A 65 -18.04 -4.53 -17.50
CA LEU A 65 -19.45 -4.76 -17.24
C LEU A 65 -20.22 -3.49 -17.66
N THR A 66 -21.33 -3.65 -18.37
CA THR A 66 -22.19 -2.55 -18.81
C THR A 66 -23.65 -2.86 -18.48
N ASP A 67 -24.51 -1.82 -18.48
CA ASP A 67 -25.94 -2.02 -18.27
C ASP A 67 -26.55 -2.96 -19.34
N ALA A 68 -26.04 -2.95 -20.57
CA ALA A 68 -26.46 -3.84 -21.64
C ALA A 68 -26.10 -5.32 -21.33
N VAL A 69 -24.91 -5.58 -20.79
CA VAL A 69 -24.50 -6.93 -20.35
C VAL A 69 -25.41 -7.40 -19.22
N LEU A 70 -25.69 -6.56 -18.23
CA LEU A 70 -26.59 -6.89 -17.13
C LEU A 70 -28.03 -7.17 -17.61
N ALA A 71 -28.54 -6.37 -18.55
CA ALA A 71 -29.83 -6.61 -19.16
C ALA A 71 -29.89 -7.97 -19.88
N ASN A 72 -28.85 -8.31 -20.65
CA ASN A 72 -28.75 -9.63 -21.32
C ASN A 72 -28.74 -10.78 -20.30
N LEU A 73 -27.98 -10.67 -19.20
CA LEU A 73 -27.98 -11.66 -18.13
C LEU A 73 -29.39 -11.83 -17.51
N THR A 74 -30.14 -10.75 -17.37
CA THR A 74 -31.52 -10.75 -16.87
C THR A 74 -32.47 -11.46 -17.86
N HIS A 75 -32.32 -11.21 -19.16
CA HIS A 75 -33.12 -11.89 -20.20
C HIS A 75 -32.92 -13.40 -20.22
N LEU A 76 -31.77 -13.88 -19.78
CA LEU A 76 -31.50 -15.31 -19.62
C LEU A 76 -32.09 -15.92 -18.36
N GLN A 77 -32.90 -15.14 -17.61
CA GLN A 77 -33.55 -15.58 -16.37
C GLN A 77 -32.57 -16.13 -15.31
N LEU A 78 -31.32 -15.67 -15.34
CA LEU A 78 -30.39 -15.96 -14.26
C LEU A 78 -30.95 -15.34 -12.97
N THR A 79 -31.24 -16.18 -12.00
CA THR A 79 -31.64 -15.69 -10.66
C THR A 79 -30.47 -14.92 -10.04
N ASN A 80 -30.78 -13.88 -9.30
CA ASN A 80 -29.77 -13.07 -8.56
C ASN A 80 -28.86 -12.15 -9.41
N VAL A 81 -29.20 -11.85 -10.67
CA VAL A 81 -28.44 -10.86 -11.48
C VAL A 81 -28.41 -9.48 -10.80
N THR A 82 -29.44 -9.15 -10.03
CA THR A 82 -29.50 -7.91 -9.23
C THR A 82 -28.36 -7.75 -8.26
N LEU A 83 -27.72 -8.85 -7.83
CA LEU A 83 -26.52 -8.82 -6.97
C LEU A 83 -25.31 -8.17 -7.65
N PHE A 84 -25.32 -8.06 -8.98
CA PHE A 84 -24.24 -7.50 -9.78
C PHE A 84 -24.61 -6.13 -10.38
N SER A 85 -25.80 -5.59 -10.08
CA SER A 85 -26.28 -4.32 -10.62
C SER A 85 -25.43 -3.14 -10.12
N PHE A 86 -25.27 -2.15 -10.98
CA PHE A 86 -24.68 -0.87 -10.62
C PHE A 86 -25.58 -0.11 -9.65
N GLN A 87 -24.99 0.78 -8.88
CA GLN A 87 -25.74 1.76 -8.11
C GLN A 87 -26.16 2.91 -9.05
N ASN A 88 -27.44 3.28 -9.01
CA ASN A 88 -27.94 4.43 -9.75
C ASN A 88 -27.71 5.72 -8.96
N GLU A 89 -27.15 6.74 -9.60
CA GLU A 89 -26.94 8.05 -8.96
C GLU A 89 -28.28 8.75 -8.65
N SER A 90 -29.33 8.52 -9.47
CA SER A 90 -30.71 9.00 -9.19
C SER A 90 -31.26 8.42 -7.90
N ASP A 91 -31.01 7.13 -7.63
CA ASP A 91 -31.51 6.50 -6.41
C ASP A 91 -30.86 7.08 -5.15
N LEU A 92 -29.62 7.60 -5.27
CA LEU A 92 -28.92 8.30 -4.19
C LEU A 92 -29.49 9.69 -3.91
N ALA A 93 -29.97 10.40 -4.95
CA ALA A 93 -30.53 11.73 -4.83
C ALA A 93 -31.96 11.69 -4.28
N GLU A 94 -32.77 10.71 -4.71
CA GLU A 94 -34.18 10.55 -4.31
C GLU A 94 -34.35 9.75 -3.02
N ASN A 95 -33.50 8.76 -2.80
CA ASN A 95 -33.46 7.94 -1.60
C ASN A 95 -32.02 7.91 -1.10
N PRO A 96 -31.55 8.96 -0.41
CA PRO A 96 -30.26 8.87 0.25
C PRO A 96 -30.26 7.62 1.12
N PRO A 97 -29.20 6.79 1.07
CA PRO A 97 -29.17 5.56 1.83
C PRO A 97 -29.53 5.90 3.27
N LYS A 98 -30.61 5.28 3.75
CA LYS A 98 -30.87 5.28 5.19
C LYS A 98 -29.56 4.76 5.76
N ARG A 99 -28.81 5.63 6.46
CA ARG A 99 -27.53 5.23 7.07
C ARG A 99 -27.76 3.88 7.70
N PRO A 100 -26.93 2.86 7.42
CA PRO A 100 -27.04 1.60 8.12
C PRO A 100 -27.22 1.94 9.59
N LEU A 101 -28.20 1.35 10.25
CA LEU A 101 -28.46 1.63 11.66
C LEU A 101 -27.13 1.41 12.43
N SER A 102 -26.82 2.32 13.34
CA SER A 102 -25.69 2.16 14.26
C SER A 102 -25.68 0.73 14.84
N GLY A 103 -24.50 0.09 14.81
CA GLY A 103 -24.36 -1.29 15.28
C GLY A 103 -24.50 -2.39 14.21
N LEU A 104 -24.91 -2.07 12.98
CA LEU A 104 -24.93 -3.06 11.90
C LEU A 104 -23.49 -3.38 11.43
N CYS A 105 -23.18 -4.67 11.44
CA CYS A 105 -21.91 -5.17 10.93
C CYS A 105 -22.00 -5.49 9.43
N LYS A 106 -20.83 -5.64 8.80
CA LYS A 106 -20.72 -6.29 7.49
C LYS A 106 -21.20 -7.74 7.60
N THR A 107 -21.57 -8.33 6.48
CA THR A 107 -21.98 -9.75 6.39
C THR A 107 -20.76 -10.66 6.42
N TYR A 108 -20.77 -11.67 7.27
CA TYR A 108 -19.68 -12.62 7.50
C TYR A 108 -20.10 -14.08 7.21
N PRO A 109 -19.15 -15.00 7.00
CA PRO A 109 -19.44 -16.43 7.09
C PRO A 109 -20.24 -16.75 8.35
N ASP A 110 -21.19 -17.68 8.27
CA ASP A 110 -22.13 -18.09 9.33
C ASP A 110 -23.24 -17.08 9.67
N ASP A 111 -23.23 -15.87 9.10
CA ASP A 111 -24.40 -14.98 9.19
C ASP A 111 -25.53 -15.48 8.27
N PRO A 112 -26.82 -15.31 8.65
CA PRO A 112 -27.96 -15.76 7.83
C PRO A 112 -28.01 -15.17 6.42
N TYR A 113 -27.38 -14.02 6.20
CA TYR A 113 -27.33 -13.30 4.91
C TYR A 113 -26.04 -13.59 4.12
N TRP A 114 -25.18 -14.48 4.63
CA TRP A 114 -24.00 -14.91 3.85
C TRP A 114 -24.43 -15.62 2.57
N PRO A 115 -23.84 -15.31 1.42
CA PRO A 115 -24.24 -15.89 0.16
C PRO A 115 -24.11 -17.42 0.15
N PHE A 116 -25.13 -18.11 -0.39
CA PHE A 116 -25.10 -19.56 -0.54
C PHE A 116 -23.98 -20.00 -1.49
N PRO A 117 -23.50 -21.24 -1.38
CA PRO A 117 -22.47 -21.81 -2.28
C PRO A 117 -22.81 -21.69 -3.77
N SER A 118 -24.10 -21.77 -4.14
CA SER A 118 -24.57 -21.56 -5.51
C SER A 118 -24.34 -20.14 -6.01
N THR A 119 -24.53 -19.13 -5.14
CA THR A 119 -24.27 -17.72 -5.46
C THR A 119 -22.79 -17.47 -5.68
N TRP A 120 -21.92 -18.04 -4.85
CA TRP A 120 -20.47 -17.99 -5.06
C TRP A 120 -20.02 -18.69 -6.35
N ARG A 121 -20.65 -19.82 -6.71
CA ARG A 121 -20.39 -20.48 -8.00
C ARG A 121 -20.81 -19.63 -9.19
N LEU A 122 -21.99 -18.99 -9.14
CA LEU A 122 -22.41 -18.05 -10.17
C LEU A 122 -21.42 -16.88 -10.30
N PHE A 123 -21.04 -16.29 -9.18
CA PHE A 123 -20.06 -15.21 -9.17
C PHE A 123 -18.74 -15.65 -9.81
N ASN A 124 -18.22 -16.83 -9.47
CA ASN A 124 -17.00 -17.35 -10.06
C ASN A 124 -17.12 -17.59 -11.58
N ILE A 125 -18.27 -18.07 -12.07
CA ILE A 125 -18.53 -18.20 -13.51
C ILE A 125 -18.46 -16.85 -14.20
N LEU A 126 -19.14 -15.84 -13.67
CA LEU A 126 -19.15 -14.48 -14.22
C LEU A 126 -17.77 -13.81 -14.20
N LEU A 127 -16.93 -14.18 -13.23
CA LEU A 127 -15.53 -13.75 -13.16
C LEU A 127 -14.59 -14.48 -14.14
N GLY A 128 -15.08 -15.50 -14.86
CA GLY A 128 -14.21 -16.35 -15.67
C GLY A 128 -13.27 -17.23 -14.84
N SER A 129 -13.76 -17.77 -13.73
CA SER A 129 -13.02 -18.62 -12.78
C SER A 129 -11.84 -17.94 -12.06
N GLY A 130 -11.97 -16.63 -11.83
CA GLY A 130 -10.96 -15.83 -11.12
C GLY A 130 -11.10 -15.79 -9.60
N LEU A 131 -12.09 -16.48 -9.00
CA LEU A 131 -12.33 -16.56 -7.57
C LEU A 131 -11.53 -17.70 -6.94
N THR A 132 -10.81 -17.40 -5.87
CA THR A 132 -10.05 -18.39 -5.08
C THR A 132 -10.51 -18.34 -3.63
N GLU A 133 -10.82 -19.48 -3.06
CA GLU A 133 -11.01 -19.63 -1.61
C GLU A 133 -9.66 -19.58 -0.91
N THR A 134 -9.59 -18.87 0.20
CA THR A 134 -8.32 -18.61 0.87
C THR A 134 -7.79 -19.85 1.58
N VAL A 135 -6.58 -20.23 1.19
CA VAL A 135 -5.70 -21.11 1.95
C VAL A 135 -4.48 -20.29 2.33
N PRO A 136 -4.26 -20.01 3.63
CA PRO A 136 -3.14 -19.15 4.05
C PRO A 136 -1.78 -19.63 3.54
N TYR A 137 -0.88 -18.71 3.23
CA TYR A 137 0.41 -19.01 2.60
C TYR A 137 1.22 -20.08 3.35
N ALA A 138 1.25 -20.04 4.70
CA ALA A 138 1.96 -21.02 5.51
C ALA A 138 1.10 -22.26 5.89
N ALA A 139 -0.10 -22.45 5.32
CA ALA A 139 -0.97 -23.58 5.63
C ALA A 139 -0.33 -24.95 5.40
N SER A 140 0.63 -25.04 4.45
CA SER A 140 1.38 -26.28 4.20
C SER A 140 2.26 -26.73 5.38
N CYS A 141 2.45 -25.90 6.39
CA CYS A 141 3.13 -26.28 7.63
C CYS A 141 2.24 -27.00 8.64
N TYR A 142 0.92 -27.10 8.38
CA TYR A 142 -0.09 -27.57 9.31
C TYR A 142 -1.00 -28.62 8.67
N ASP A 143 -1.70 -29.39 9.50
CA ASP A 143 -2.66 -30.40 9.03
C ASP A 143 -4.07 -29.81 8.77
N THR A 144 -4.34 -28.60 9.25
CA THR A 144 -5.68 -27.98 9.31
C THR A 144 -6.38 -27.90 7.95
N PHE A 145 -5.64 -27.63 6.87
CA PHE A 145 -6.20 -27.49 5.52
C PHE A 145 -6.03 -28.75 4.65
N GLY A 146 -5.53 -29.85 5.21
CA GLY A 146 -5.32 -31.11 4.48
C GLY A 146 -4.25 -31.03 3.37
N ASN A 147 -3.42 -29.99 3.37
CA ASN A 147 -2.40 -29.73 2.36
C ASN A 147 -0.97 -29.71 2.92
N ARG A 148 -0.73 -30.34 4.08
CA ARG A 148 0.58 -30.42 4.72
C ARG A 148 1.64 -30.93 3.76
N ASN A 149 2.72 -30.20 3.67
CA ASN A 149 3.87 -30.53 2.83
C ASN A 149 5.15 -29.98 3.47
N THR A 150 5.99 -30.89 3.97
CA THR A 150 7.21 -30.54 4.72
C THR A 150 8.16 -29.70 3.86
N SER A 151 8.45 -30.14 2.63
CA SER A 151 9.39 -29.42 1.76
C SER A 151 8.88 -28.00 1.41
N LYS A 152 7.57 -27.83 1.20
CA LYS A 152 6.97 -26.51 0.99
C LYS A 152 7.01 -25.67 2.26
N CYS A 153 6.78 -26.27 3.43
CA CYS A 153 6.89 -25.58 4.71
C CYS A 153 8.32 -25.10 4.97
N ASP A 154 9.33 -25.95 4.73
CA ASP A 154 10.74 -25.59 4.87
C ASP A 154 11.11 -24.43 3.93
N PHE A 155 10.66 -24.47 2.67
CA PHE A 155 10.87 -23.37 1.72
C PHE A 155 10.23 -22.06 2.24
N ILE A 156 8.97 -22.10 2.67
CA ILE A 156 8.27 -20.93 3.20
C ILE A 156 8.97 -20.39 4.45
N THR A 157 9.35 -21.27 5.38
CA THR A 157 10.03 -20.88 6.62
C THR A 157 11.36 -20.18 6.35
N ASN A 158 12.17 -20.73 5.45
CA ASN A 158 13.47 -20.17 5.09
C ASN A 158 13.38 -18.82 4.33
N ASN A 159 12.26 -18.58 3.65
CA ASN A 159 12.03 -17.37 2.86
C ASN A 159 11.03 -16.40 3.50
N TRP A 160 10.50 -16.69 4.70
CA TRP A 160 9.42 -15.92 5.31
C TRP A 160 9.76 -14.45 5.51
N VAL A 161 10.92 -14.14 6.07
CA VAL A 161 11.32 -12.76 6.39
C VAL A 161 12.21 -12.09 5.34
N ASN A 162 12.80 -12.84 4.42
CA ASN A 162 13.87 -12.34 3.54
C ASN A 162 13.50 -12.26 2.06
N ALA A 163 12.31 -12.72 1.69
CA ALA A 163 11.93 -12.82 0.28
C ALA A 163 10.51 -12.31 0.03
N SER A 164 10.35 -10.99 0.11
CA SER A 164 9.06 -10.29 -0.11
C SER A 164 8.37 -10.67 -1.41
N ILE A 165 9.12 -11.06 -2.45
CA ILE A 165 8.55 -11.42 -3.75
C ILE A 165 7.58 -12.61 -3.65
N TYR A 166 7.86 -13.62 -2.84
CA TYR A 166 6.94 -14.77 -2.68
C TYR A 166 5.64 -14.41 -1.97
N HIS A 167 5.68 -13.40 -1.09
CA HIS A 167 4.49 -12.88 -0.42
C HIS A 167 3.65 -12.00 -1.34
N THR A 168 4.27 -11.21 -2.20
CA THR A 168 3.54 -10.36 -3.15
C THR A 168 2.84 -11.16 -4.24
N GLU A 169 3.36 -12.36 -4.58
CA GLU A 169 2.74 -13.31 -5.51
C GLU A 169 1.61 -14.15 -4.88
N ASP A 170 1.41 -14.08 -3.57
CA ASP A 170 0.29 -14.73 -2.88
C ASP A 170 -0.89 -13.75 -2.75
N PRO A 171 -2.14 -14.15 -3.07
CA PRO A 171 -3.30 -13.27 -3.07
C PRO A 171 -3.71 -12.78 -1.67
N THR A 172 -3.21 -13.36 -0.59
CA THR A 172 -3.67 -13.10 0.78
C THR A 172 -2.57 -12.61 1.71
N SER A 173 -1.30 -12.95 1.46
CA SER A 173 -0.19 -12.62 2.35
C SER A 173 0.02 -11.11 2.50
N VAL A 174 0.34 -10.66 3.72
CA VAL A 174 0.59 -9.26 4.06
C VAL A 174 1.82 -9.09 4.94
N ASN A 175 2.45 -7.92 4.88
CA ASN A 175 3.61 -7.60 5.70
C ASN A 175 3.25 -7.49 7.19
N ALA A 176 2.17 -6.79 7.51
CA ALA A 176 1.75 -6.52 8.89
C ALA A 176 0.99 -7.72 9.51
N VAL A 177 1.65 -8.87 9.63
CA VAL A 177 1.04 -10.11 10.16
C VAL A 177 0.53 -9.98 11.58
N LEU A 178 1.10 -9.11 12.42
CA LEU A 178 0.63 -8.84 13.78
C LEU A 178 -0.83 -8.37 13.75
N PHE A 179 -1.14 -7.38 12.92
CA PHE A 179 -2.49 -6.80 12.81
C PHE A 179 -3.46 -7.66 11.99
N GLN A 180 -2.95 -8.58 11.19
CA GLN A 180 -3.74 -9.65 10.59
C GLN A 180 -4.22 -10.66 11.66
N GLY A 181 -3.53 -10.73 12.81
CA GLY A 181 -3.83 -11.63 13.92
C GLY A 181 -2.84 -12.79 14.05
N ALA A 182 -1.79 -12.83 13.24
CA ALA A 182 -0.74 -13.87 13.19
C ALA A 182 -1.33 -15.30 13.14
N THR A 183 -2.46 -15.49 12.43
CA THR A 183 -3.31 -16.69 12.53
C THR A 183 -2.78 -17.92 11.78
N CYS A 184 -1.82 -17.77 10.91
CA CYS A 184 -1.16 -18.88 10.19
C CYS A 184 0.22 -18.43 9.71
N MET A 185 1.21 -18.52 10.57
CA MET A 185 2.62 -18.27 10.26
C MET A 185 3.42 -19.58 10.33
N PRO A 186 4.61 -19.67 9.74
CA PRO A 186 5.45 -20.85 9.94
C PRO A 186 5.74 -21.08 11.44
N PRO A 187 5.78 -22.33 11.93
CA PRO A 187 5.93 -22.65 13.35
C PRO A 187 7.16 -22.02 14.02
N ALA A 188 8.22 -21.75 13.25
CA ALA A 188 9.44 -21.10 13.76
C ALA A 188 9.24 -19.63 14.20
N PHE A 189 8.15 -18.97 13.78
CA PHE A 189 7.88 -17.56 14.04
C PHE A 189 6.67 -17.29 14.95
N VAL A 190 6.07 -18.33 15.50
CA VAL A 190 4.90 -18.20 16.38
C VAL A 190 5.12 -18.93 17.70
N PRO A 191 4.47 -18.48 18.80
CA PRO A 191 4.42 -19.25 20.03
C PRO A 191 3.82 -20.64 19.79
N SER A 192 4.30 -21.64 20.52
CA SER A 192 4.02 -23.07 20.31
C SER A 192 2.53 -23.50 20.37
N LYS A 193 1.62 -22.58 20.65
CA LYS A 193 0.16 -22.85 20.78
C LYS A 193 -0.69 -22.24 19.66
N SER A 194 -0.13 -21.47 18.72
CA SER A 194 -0.91 -20.89 17.63
C SER A 194 -1.07 -21.93 16.51
N GLY A 195 -2.31 -22.27 16.22
CA GLY A 195 -2.69 -23.09 15.05
C GLY A 195 -2.70 -22.27 13.77
N CYS A 196 -3.07 -22.91 12.65
CA CYS A 196 -3.30 -22.26 11.38
C CYS A 196 -4.80 -22.16 11.09
N THR A 197 -5.32 -20.96 10.99
CA THR A 197 -6.70 -20.65 10.61
C THR A 197 -6.74 -19.56 9.55
N VAL A 198 -7.89 -19.37 8.89
CA VAL A 198 -8.08 -18.24 7.98
C VAL A 198 -7.99 -16.92 8.76
N GLY A 199 -8.62 -16.85 9.94
CA GLY A 199 -8.53 -15.69 10.83
C GLY A 199 -8.77 -14.36 10.13
N GLY A 200 -7.82 -13.45 10.24
CA GLY A 200 -7.87 -12.11 9.64
C GLY A 200 -7.63 -12.06 8.12
N TYR A 201 -7.38 -13.20 7.45
CA TYR A 201 -7.35 -13.25 6.00
C TYR A 201 -8.77 -13.16 5.38
N PRO A 202 -8.91 -12.71 4.12
CA PRO A 202 -10.20 -12.73 3.43
C PRO A 202 -10.68 -14.16 3.21
N THR A 203 -12.00 -14.41 3.17
CA THR A 203 -12.55 -15.73 2.83
C THR A 203 -12.32 -16.10 1.37
N TYR A 204 -12.47 -15.11 0.48
CA TYR A 204 -12.26 -15.27 -0.96
C TYR A 204 -11.39 -14.14 -1.51
N SER A 205 -10.61 -14.47 -2.56
CA SER A 205 -9.82 -13.51 -3.32
C SER A 205 -10.16 -13.60 -4.81
N VAL A 206 -10.34 -12.44 -5.46
CA VAL A 206 -10.52 -12.33 -6.91
C VAL A 206 -9.21 -11.87 -7.53
N SER A 207 -8.60 -12.72 -8.34
CA SER A 207 -7.41 -12.40 -9.13
C SER A 207 -7.80 -11.59 -10.37
N ILE A 208 -7.61 -10.26 -10.32
CA ILE A 208 -8.09 -9.33 -11.34
C ILE A 208 -7.17 -9.25 -12.55
N ARG A 209 -7.77 -9.31 -13.73
CA ARG A 209 -7.12 -9.11 -15.03
C ARG A 209 -7.82 -8.07 -15.92
N ASN A 210 -9.04 -7.68 -15.58
CA ASN A 210 -9.81 -6.69 -16.33
C ASN A 210 -10.79 -5.92 -15.42
N VAL A 211 -11.33 -4.83 -15.95
CA VAL A 211 -12.24 -3.94 -15.24
C VAL A 211 -13.57 -4.61 -14.91
N ALA A 212 -14.11 -5.46 -15.80
CA ALA A 212 -15.38 -6.14 -15.54
C ALA A 212 -15.33 -6.99 -14.25
N GLN A 213 -14.21 -7.67 -13.99
CA GLN A 213 -14.02 -8.44 -12.77
C GLN A 213 -14.05 -7.56 -11.51
N ILE A 214 -13.46 -6.38 -11.57
CA ILE A 214 -13.50 -5.41 -10.47
C ILE A 214 -14.93 -4.93 -10.26
N GLN A 215 -15.64 -4.56 -11.34
CA GLN A 215 -17.01 -4.07 -11.29
C GLN A 215 -17.98 -5.12 -10.70
N LEU A 216 -17.84 -6.38 -11.14
CA LEU A 216 -18.59 -7.50 -10.58
C LEU A 216 -18.33 -7.65 -9.08
N ALA A 217 -17.07 -7.64 -8.65
CA ALA A 217 -16.70 -7.84 -7.26
C ALA A 217 -17.17 -6.67 -6.36
N VAL A 218 -17.02 -5.42 -6.82
CA VAL A 218 -17.50 -4.23 -6.08
C VAL A 218 -19.03 -4.25 -5.95
N ASN A 219 -19.75 -4.52 -7.05
CA ASN A 219 -21.20 -4.60 -7.04
C ASN A 219 -21.71 -5.71 -6.13
N PHE A 220 -21.11 -6.91 -6.23
CA PHE A 220 -21.44 -8.05 -5.39
C PHE A 220 -21.24 -7.75 -3.90
N ALA A 221 -20.08 -7.20 -3.54
CA ALA A 221 -19.78 -6.87 -2.16
C ALA A 221 -20.70 -5.77 -1.61
N ARG A 222 -20.98 -4.73 -2.40
CA ARG A 222 -21.91 -3.65 -2.02
C ARG A 222 -23.31 -4.17 -1.80
N ASN A 223 -23.86 -4.90 -2.79
CA ASN A 223 -25.27 -5.32 -2.78
C ASN A 223 -25.56 -6.38 -1.70
N LEU A 224 -24.55 -7.11 -1.24
CA LEU A 224 -24.65 -8.09 -0.16
C LEU A 224 -24.06 -7.60 1.17
N ASN A 225 -23.65 -6.33 1.25
CA ASN A 225 -22.99 -5.74 2.42
C ASN A 225 -21.77 -6.56 2.91
N LEU A 226 -21.03 -7.21 2.01
CA LEU A 226 -19.83 -7.95 2.38
C LEU A 226 -18.72 -6.99 2.79
N ARG A 227 -17.83 -7.44 3.68
CA ARG A 227 -16.57 -6.75 3.87
C ARG A 227 -15.73 -6.88 2.60
N LEU A 228 -15.26 -5.74 2.06
CA LEU A 228 -14.40 -5.70 0.89
C LEU A 228 -13.02 -5.20 1.29
N VAL A 229 -11.97 -5.87 0.84
CA VAL A 229 -10.58 -5.42 0.96
C VAL A 229 -9.92 -5.38 -0.41
N ILE A 230 -8.94 -4.48 -0.56
CA ILE A 230 -8.18 -4.33 -1.81
C ILE A 230 -6.73 -4.65 -1.49
N LYS A 231 -6.19 -5.68 -2.15
CA LYS A 231 -4.78 -6.03 -2.04
C LYS A 231 -4.07 -5.74 -3.36
N ASN A 232 -2.98 -4.99 -3.28
CA ASN A 232 -1.99 -4.92 -4.35
C ASN A 232 -0.86 -5.91 -4.04
N THR A 233 0.17 -5.47 -3.32
CA THR A 233 1.29 -6.31 -2.89
C THR A 233 1.24 -6.68 -1.41
N GLY A 234 0.51 -5.93 -0.57
CA GLY A 234 0.38 -6.18 0.87
C GLY A 234 1.52 -5.61 1.71
N HIS A 235 2.26 -4.63 1.19
CA HIS A 235 3.39 -3.99 1.85
C HIS A 235 3.03 -3.04 3.01
N ASP A 236 1.77 -2.62 3.13
CA ASP A 236 1.37 -1.66 4.16
C ASP A 236 1.62 -2.18 5.59
N PHE A 237 1.98 -1.26 6.49
CA PHE A 237 2.32 -1.59 7.88
C PHE A 237 1.09 -1.74 8.81
N SER A 238 -0.11 -1.61 8.26
CA SER A 238 -1.36 -1.57 9.02
C SER A 238 -2.36 -2.67 8.61
N ALA A 239 -1.93 -3.70 7.88
CA ALA A 239 -2.78 -4.79 7.39
C ALA A 239 -4.07 -4.31 6.71
N LYS A 240 -4.00 -3.19 5.96
CA LYS A 240 -5.16 -2.58 5.27
C LYS A 240 -5.70 -3.46 4.14
N SER A 241 -4.89 -4.38 3.64
CA SER A 241 -5.17 -5.26 2.49
C SER A 241 -5.70 -6.64 2.88
N VAL A 242 -6.07 -6.85 4.15
CA VAL A 242 -6.74 -8.07 4.64
C VAL A 242 -7.90 -7.74 5.57
N GLY A 243 -8.72 -8.75 5.86
CA GLY A 243 -9.84 -8.63 6.79
C GLY A 243 -10.62 -9.93 6.90
N MET A 244 -10.94 -10.31 8.13
CA MET A 244 -11.75 -11.49 8.43
C MET A 244 -13.05 -11.47 7.61
N GLY A 245 -13.40 -12.60 7.00
CA GLY A 245 -14.64 -12.78 6.27
C GLY A 245 -14.76 -11.96 4.98
N ALA A 246 -13.71 -11.23 4.56
CA ALA A 246 -13.80 -10.33 3.42
C ALA A 246 -13.78 -11.07 2.07
N LEU A 247 -14.31 -10.37 1.05
CA LEU A 247 -13.96 -10.57 -0.35
C LEU A 247 -12.76 -9.67 -0.66
N SER A 248 -11.66 -10.23 -1.14
CA SER A 248 -10.47 -9.49 -1.54
C SER A 248 -10.44 -9.27 -3.04
N ILE A 249 -10.14 -8.06 -3.48
CA ILE A 249 -9.81 -7.73 -4.87
C ILE A 249 -8.31 -7.60 -4.98
N TRP A 250 -7.67 -8.57 -5.65
CA TRP A 250 -6.23 -8.63 -5.81
C TRP A 250 -5.80 -8.01 -7.14
N THR A 251 -5.29 -6.78 -7.08
CA THR A 251 -4.96 -5.95 -8.27
C THR A 251 -3.56 -6.22 -8.83
N HIS A 252 -2.77 -7.08 -8.21
CA HIS A 252 -1.38 -7.37 -8.55
C HIS A 252 -1.14 -7.71 -10.02
N ASN A 253 -2.11 -8.35 -10.68
CA ASN A 253 -1.98 -8.77 -12.08
C ASN A 253 -2.26 -7.68 -13.12
N LEU A 254 -2.57 -6.46 -12.71
CA LEU A 254 -2.68 -5.31 -13.60
C LEU A 254 -1.28 -4.75 -13.90
N LYS A 255 -0.54 -5.46 -14.78
CA LYS A 255 0.89 -5.26 -15.04
C LYS A 255 1.22 -4.49 -16.32
N ASP A 256 0.22 -3.98 -17.04
CA ASP A 256 0.45 -3.28 -18.30
C ASP A 256 1.31 -2.01 -18.12
N ILE A 257 2.27 -1.80 -19.02
CA ILE A 257 3.17 -0.66 -19.02
C ILE A 257 3.21 -0.07 -20.45
N ARG A 258 2.94 1.24 -20.58
CA ARG A 258 3.02 1.95 -21.85
C ARG A 258 3.78 3.26 -21.71
N PHE A 259 4.77 3.49 -22.55
CA PHE A 259 5.53 4.73 -22.62
C PHE A 259 5.01 5.66 -23.71
N PHE A 260 4.89 6.95 -23.39
CA PHE A 260 4.58 8.04 -24.30
C PHE A 260 5.77 9.00 -24.36
N LYS A 261 6.38 9.16 -25.54
CA LYS A 261 7.48 10.11 -25.72
C LYS A 261 7.00 11.57 -25.63
N ASN A 262 5.81 11.84 -26.11
CA ASN A 262 5.21 13.17 -26.21
C ASN A 262 3.74 13.11 -25.73
N TYR A 263 3.54 13.01 -24.42
CA TYR A 263 2.21 13.04 -23.81
C TYR A 263 1.78 14.48 -23.54
N LYS A 264 0.51 14.79 -23.82
CA LYS A 264 -0.07 16.12 -23.53
C LYS A 264 -1.34 15.98 -22.73
N GLN A 265 -1.43 16.69 -21.61
CA GLN A 265 -2.64 16.79 -20.79
C GLN A 265 -2.59 18.06 -19.95
N GLY A 266 -3.62 18.91 -20.08
CA GLY A 266 -3.65 20.20 -19.41
C GLY A 266 -2.42 21.05 -19.80
N ARG A 267 -1.65 21.46 -18.81
CA ARG A 267 -0.40 22.21 -19.01
C ARG A 267 0.83 21.32 -19.21
N TYR A 268 0.69 20.01 -19.02
CA TYR A 268 1.82 19.09 -19.17
C TYR A 268 2.04 18.74 -20.64
N SER A 269 3.29 18.81 -21.07
CA SER A 269 3.77 18.31 -22.36
C SER A 269 5.16 17.71 -22.17
N GLY A 270 5.29 16.40 -22.32
CA GLY A 270 6.55 15.71 -22.09
C GLY A 270 6.41 14.19 -22.08
N PRO A 271 7.47 13.45 -21.73
CA PRO A 271 7.40 11.99 -21.64
C PRO A 271 6.57 11.56 -20.42
N ALA A 272 5.79 10.47 -20.59
CA ALA A 272 4.95 9.92 -19.55
C ALA A 272 4.89 8.39 -19.65
N PHE A 273 4.50 7.75 -18.55
CA PHE A 273 4.12 6.34 -18.54
C PHE A 273 2.67 6.18 -18.12
N LYS A 274 1.93 5.29 -18.77
CA LYS A 274 0.73 4.67 -18.21
C LYS A 274 1.13 3.33 -17.63
N LEU A 275 0.83 3.14 -16.35
CA LEU A 275 1.24 1.99 -15.56
C LEU A 275 0.00 1.37 -14.90
N GLY A 276 -0.17 0.07 -15.04
CA GLY A 276 -1.23 -0.68 -14.37
C GLY A 276 -1.09 -0.63 -12.85
N GLY A 277 -2.23 -0.71 -12.13
CA GLY A 277 -2.29 -0.61 -10.68
C GLY A 277 -1.45 -1.63 -9.92
N GLY A 278 -1.14 -2.79 -10.53
CA GLY A 278 -0.32 -3.86 -9.97
C GLY A 278 1.18 -3.76 -10.25
N VAL A 279 1.62 -2.74 -11.00
CA VAL A 279 3.05 -2.56 -11.34
C VAL A 279 3.86 -2.24 -10.08
N GLN A 280 4.95 -2.98 -9.88
CA GLN A 280 5.87 -2.84 -8.77
C GLN A 280 7.03 -1.90 -9.10
N ALA A 281 7.74 -1.42 -8.08
CA ALA A 281 8.83 -0.45 -8.25
C ALA A 281 9.89 -0.92 -9.24
N PHE A 282 10.39 -2.16 -9.10
CA PHE A 282 11.42 -2.70 -9.97
C PHE A 282 10.97 -2.78 -11.44
N GLU A 283 9.71 -3.14 -11.70
CA GLU A 283 9.13 -3.22 -13.06
C GLU A 283 9.05 -1.83 -13.70
N ALA A 284 8.59 -0.84 -12.92
CA ALA A 284 8.44 0.53 -13.35
C ALA A 284 9.79 1.20 -13.68
N TYR A 285 10.78 1.01 -12.79
CA TYR A 285 12.12 1.60 -12.99
C TYR A 285 12.90 0.94 -14.13
N GLU A 286 12.80 -0.39 -14.28
CA GLU A 286 13.39 -1.09 -15.41
C GLU A 286 12.80 -0.60 -16.76
N ALA A 287 11.47 -0.39 -16.80
CA ALA A 287 10.80 0.15 -17.98
C ALA A 287 11.25 1.59 -18.29
N ALA A 288 11.43 2.43 -17.27
CA ALA A 288 11.93 3.79 -17.42
C ALA A 288 13.39 3.82 -17.92
N ARG A 289 14.25 2.97 -17.32
CA ARG A 289 15.64 2.80 -17.76
C ARG A 289 15.74 2.45 -19.25
N LYS A 290 14.94 1.49 -19.73
CA LYS A 290 14.89 1.09 -21.15
C LYS A 290 14.49 2.23 -22.10
N LYS A 291 13.90 3.31 -21.57
CA LYS A 291 13.50 4.50 -22.34
C LYS A 291 14.41 5.71 -22.10
N ASN A 292 15.50 5.56 -21.34
CA ASN A 292 16.42 6.63 -20.94
C ASN A 292 15.70 7.80 -20.23
N VAL A 293 14.78 7.46 -19.34
CA VAL A 293 14.04 8.41 -18.49
C VAL A 293 13.98 7.88 -17.06
N THR A 294 13.54 8.74 -16.13
CA THR A 294 13.38 8.43 -14.71
C THR A 294 11.93 8.70 -14.29
N ILE A 295 11.39 7.89 -13.40
CA ILE A 295 10.07 8.10 -12.77
C ILE A 295 10.20 8.13 -11.26
N VAL A 296 9.27 8.81 -10.59
CA VAL A 296 9.23 8.91 -9.13
C VAL A 296 8.46 7.74 -8.55
N GLY A 297 9.11 6.95 -7.71
CA GLY A 297 8.54 5.82 -6.96
C GLY A 297 9.35 5.57 -5.70
N GLY A 298 9.00 4.55 -4.93
CA GLY A 298 9.61 4.21 -3.65
C GLY A 298 10.94 3.47 -3.75
N GLU A 299 11.52 3.21 -2.60
CA GLU A 299 12.76 2.46 -2.45
C GLU A 299 12.55 0.95 -2.39
N GLY A 300 11.43 0.50 -1.83
CA GLY A 300 11.08 -0.92 -1.73
C GLY A 300 10.82 -1.56 -3.08
N ARG A 301 11.60 -2.63 -3.38
CA ARG A 301 11.62 -3.25 -4.73
C ARG A 301 10.27 -3.80 -5.17
N THR A 302 9.57 -4.46 -4.26
CA THR A 302 8.33 -5.17 -4.54
C THR A 302 7.07 -4.38 -4.17
N VAL A 303 7.20 -3.11 -3.75
CA VAL A 303 6.07 -2.22 -3.50
C VAL A 303 5.29 -1.94 -4.78
N GLY A 304 3.96 -2.06 -4.73
CA GLY A 304 3.05 -1.69 -5.82
C GLY A 304 2.92 -0.17 -5.92
N VAL A 305 3.79 0.45 -6.73
CA VAL A 305 3.98 1.91 -6.74
C VAL A 305 2.82 2.69 -7.33
N MET A 306 1.92 2.06 -8.09
CA MET A 306 0.72 2.70 -8.66
C MET A 306 -0.57 2.41 -7.85
N GLY A 307 -0.45 1.73 -6.72
CA GLY A 307 -1.53 1.44 -5.79
C GLY A 307 -1.47 2.29 -4.52
N GLY A 308 -1.57 1.62 -3.35
CA GLY A 308 -1.61 2.27 -2.02
C GLY A 308 -0.47 3.24 -1.74
N PHE A 309 0.73 2.96 -2.25
CA PHE A 309 1.90 3.84 -2.16
C PHE A 309 1.59 5.25 -2.73
N LEU A 310 1.23 5.33 -4.01
CA LEU A 310 0.93 6.59 -4.68
C LEU A 310 -0.32 7.27 -4.09
N LEU A 311 -1.36 6.49 -3.80
CA LEU A 311 -2.62 7.00 -3.24
C LEU A 311 -2.42 7.59 -1.84
N GLY A 312 -1.41 7.15 -1.08
CA GLY A 312 -1.01 7.72 0.22
C GLY A 312 -0.03 8.90 0.14
N GLY A 313 0.35 9.28 -1.08
CA GLY A 313 1.36 10.33 -1.33
C GLY A 313 2.64 9.78 -1.96
N GLY A 314 3.27 8.79 -1.34
CA GLY A 314 4.46 8.09 -1.81
C GLY A 314 5.74 8.94 -1.81
N HIS A 315 6.61 8.77 -0.80
CA HIS A 315 7.92 9.40 -0.79
C HIS A 315 8.94 8.62 -1.64
N SER A 316 9.99 9.28 -2.07
CA SER A 316 10.96 8.78 -3.05
C SER A 316 12.36 9.32 -2.77
N PRO A 317 13.42 8.60 -3.14
CA PRO A 317 14.76 9.16 -3.24
C PRO A 317 14.88 10.38 -4.15
N LEU A 318 13.84 10.65 -4.94
CA LEU A 318 13.75 11.80 -5.85
C LEU A 318 12.83 12.91 -5.32
N SER A 319 12.26 12.78 -4.10
CA SER A 319 11.26 13.74 -3.61
C SER A 319 11.82 15.14 -3.42
N SER A 320 13.09 15.28 -3.01
CA SER A 320 13.74 16.60 -2.88
C SER A 320 13.88 17.34 -4.22
N LEU A 321 13.86 16.60 -5.34
CA LEU A 321 13.90 17.18 -6.71
C LEU A 321 12.52 17.36 -7.34
N TYR A 322 11.62 16.37 -7.18
CA TYR A 322 10.37 16.29 -7.96
C TYR A 322 9.10 16.25 -7.12
N GLY A 323 9.22 16.22 -5.78
CA GLY A 323 8.07 16.08 -4.88
C GLY A 323 7.65 14.63 -4.67
N MET A 324 6.42 14.42 -4.23
CA MET A 324 5.85 13.10 -3.96
C MET A 324 5.46 12.37 -5.26
N ALA A 325 5.31 11.05 -5.20
CA ALA A 325 4.79 10.26 -6.33
C ALA A 325 3.40 10.73 -6.78
N ALA A 326 2.54 11.11 -5.84
CA ALA A 326 1.22 11.69 -6.13
C ALA A 326 1.29 13.03 -6.92
N ASP A 327 2.39 13.76 -6.85
CA ASP A 327 2.61 15.00 -7.60
C ASP A 327 2.91 14.76 -9.08
N GLN A 328 3.28 13.53 -9.42
CA GLN A 328 3.63 13.14 -10.80
C GLN A 328 2.42 12.71 -11.62
N VAL A 329 1.26 12.54 -10.98
CA VAL A 329 0.07 11.96 -11.62
C VAL A 329 -0.59 12.96 -12.54
N LEU A 330 -0.93 12.49 -13.75
CA LEU A 330 -1.65 13.22 -14.79
C LEU A 330 -3.10 12.76 -14.92
N SER A 331 -3.36 11.45 -14.84
CA SER A 331 -4.71 10.87 -14.79
C SER A 331 -4.69 9.48 -14.14
N MET A 332 -5.87 9.02 -13.73
CA MET A 332 -6.10 7.68 -13.17
C MET A 332 -7.36 7.06 -13.78
N GLU A 333 -7.32 5.77 -14.06
CA GLU A 333 -8.48 4.97 -14.37
C GLU A 333 -8.97 4.29 -13.09
N VAL A 334 -10.26 4.38 -12.77
CA VAL A 334 -10.78 4.05 -11.43
C VAL A 334 -12.15 3.36 -11.51
N VAL A 335 -12.35 2.29 -10.76
CA VAL A 335 -13.68 1.73 -10.47
C VAL A 335 -14.17 2.28 -9.13
N LEU A 336 -15.30 2.96 -9.15
CA LEU A 336 -15.94 3.59 -7.98
C LEU A 336 -16.71 2.57 -7.13
N ALA A 337 -17.14 2.98 -5.92
CA ALA A 337 -18.03 2.19 -5.08
C ALA A 337 -19.39 1.89 -5.74
N SER A 338 -19.85 2.74 -6.66
CA SER A 338 -21.02 2.49 -7.51
C SER A 338 -20.84 1.35 -8.53
N GLY A 339 -19.61 0.86 -8.72
CA GLY A 339 -19.22 -0.08 -9.77
C GLY A 339 -18.90 0.58 -11.10
N ARG A 340 -19.13 1.90 -11.26
CA ARG A 340 -18.84 2.61 -12.51
C ARG A 340 -17.34 2.80 -12.68
N PHE A 341 -16.88 2.65 -13.93
CA PHE A 341 -15.50 2.88 -14.33
C PHE A 341 -15.36 4.28 -14.92
N VAL A 342 -14.40 5.05 -14.40
CA VAL A 342 -14.20 6.46 -14.76
C VAL A 342 -12.73 6.80 -14.92
N THR A 343 -12.46 7.83 -15.73
CA THR A 343 -11.16 8.50 -15.80
C THR A 343 -11.18 9.73 -14.89
N ALA A 344 -10.31 9.77 -13.89
CA ALA A 344 -10.10 10.91 -13.02
C ALA A 344 -8.89 11.73 -13.47
N SER A 345 -9.07 13.04 -13.67
CA SER A 345 -8.03 13.98 -14.10
C SER A 345 -8.38 15.41 -13.67
N GLU A 346 -7.54 16.40 -13.99
CA GLU A 346 -7.84 17.82 -13.72
C GLU A 346 -9.14 18.31 -14.35
N THR A 347 -9.59 17.69 -15.44
CA THR A 347 -10.79 18.09 -16.20
C THR A 347 -11.95 17.11 -16.13
N SER A 348 -11.71 15.91 -15.57
CA SER A 348 -12.72 14.86 -15.41
C SER A 348 -12.67 14.35 -13.97
N TYR A 349 -13.78 14.38 -13.25
CA TYR A 349 -13.85 14.06 -11.83
C TYR A 349 -12.73 14.75 -11.00
N PRO A 350 -12.57 16.09 -11.11
CA PRO A 350 -11.41 16.81 -10.55
C PRO A 350 -11.31 16.72 -9.02
N ASP A 351 -12.41 16.63 -8.31
CA ASP A 351 -12.45 16.46 -6.87
C ASP A 351 -12.04 15.04 -6.44
N LEU A 352 -12.48 14.01 -7.17
CA LEU A 352 -12.00 12.63 -6.99
C LEU A 352 -10.50 12.55 -7.30
N PHE A 353 -10.06 13.15 -8.40
CA PHE A 353 -8.64 13.20 -8.79
C PHE A 353 -7.77 13.88 -7.73
N TRP A 354 -8.28 14.93 -7.11
CA TRP A 354 -7.63 15.58 -5.98
C TRP A 354 -7.53 14.62 -4.79
N GLY A 355 -8.61 13.95 -4.41
CA GLY A 355 -8.66 13.03 -3.27
C GLY A 355 -7.80 11.79 -3.44
N LEU A 356 -7.75 11.21 -4.64
CA LEU A 356 -6.92 10.02 -4.94
C LEU A 356 -5.41 10.29 -4.85
N ARG A 357 -4.98 11.55 -4.97
CA ARG A 357 -3.58 11.94 -4.87
C ARG A 357 -3.21 12.34 -3.45
N GLY A 358 -3.18 11.38 -2.52
CA GLY A 358 -2.79 11.56 -1.12
C GLY A 358 -3.84 11.20 -0.07
N GLY A 359 -5.10 10.95 -0.47
CA GLY A 359 -6.18 10.60 0.46
C GLY A 359 -6.20 9.13 0.91
N GLY A 360 -5.23 8.33 0.48
CA GLY A 360 -5.03 6.95 0.92
C GLY A 360 -5.66 5.90 0.03
N GLY A 361 -5.03 4.72 0.00
CA GLY A 361 -5.56 3.53 -0.65
C GLY A 361 -6.81 3.00 0.03
N SER A 362 -7.61 2.20 -0.69
CA SER A 362 -8.84 1.57 -0.19
C SER A 362 -9.88 2.57 0.35
N THR A 363 -9.99 3.76 -0.26
CA THR A 363 -10.83 4.85 0.25
C THR A 363 -11.89 5.31 -0.73
N PHE A 364 -11.52 5.71 -1.95
CA PHE A 364 -12.42 6.37 -2.91
C PHE A 364 -12.75 5.52 -4.14
N GLY A 365 -11.97 4.48 -4.42
CA GLY A 365 -12.11 3.62 -5.58
C GLY A 365 -10.94 2.68 -5.76
N ILE A 366 -11.03 1.81 -6.76
CA ILE A 366 -9.98 0.86 -7.14
C ILE A 366 -9.32 1.38 -8.40
N VAL A 367 -8.06 1.80 -8.28
CA VAL A 367 -7.26 2.30 -9.39
C VAL A 367 -6.78 1.12 -10.24
N THR A 368 -7.07 1.16 -11.54
CA THR A 368 -6.63 0.14 -12.50
C THR A 368 -5.36 0.53 -13.23
N SER A 369 -5.19 1.82 -13.51
CA SER A 369 -3.94 2.36 -14.05
C SER A 369 -3.77 3.85 -13.73
N VAL A 370 -2.52 4.31 -13.83
CA VAL A 370 -2.13 5.69 -13.58
C VAL A 370 -1.24 6.19 -14.71
N VAL A 371 -1.46 7.41 -15.17
CA VAL A 371 -0.53 8.12 -16.05
C VAL A 371 0.33 9.03 -15.19
N VAL A 372 1.66 8.81 -15.23
CA VAL A 372 2.64 9.59 -14.47
C VAL A 372 3.66 10.27 -15.39
N LYS A 373 4.16 11.42 -14.95
CA LYS A 373 5.27 12.13 -15.61
C LYS A 373 6.52 11.25 -15.59
N ALA A 374 7.30 11.34 -16.66
CA ALA A 374 8.67 10.84 -16.70
C ALA A 374 9.64 12.02 -16.80
N HIS A 375 10.77 11.90 -16.11
CA HIS A 375 11.83 12.91 -16.03
C HIS A 375 13.02 12.50 -16.87
N PRO A 376 13.93 13.41 -17.21
CA PRO A 376 15.17 13.05 -17.89
C PRO A 376 15.97 11.98 -17.14
N LYS A 377 16.76 11.19 -17.89
CA LYS A 377 17.72 10.26 -17.28
C LYS A 377 18.56 10.96 -16.24
N THR A 378 18.60 10.43 -15.02
CA THR A 378 19.25 11.06 -13.88
C THR A 378 20.46 10.22 -13.46
N LYS A 379 21.65 10.80 -13.54
CA LYS A 379 22.85 10.22 -12.91
C LYS A 379 22.73 10.31 -11.41
N VAL A 380 23.39 9.43 -10.69
CA VAL A 380 23.34 9.39 -9.23
C VAL A 380 24.72 9.08 -8.67
N THR A 381 25.12 9.81 -7.66
CA THR A 381 26.23 9.42 -6.80
C THR A 381 25.67 8.94 -5.47
N THR A 382 26.13 7.79 -5.00
CA THR A 382 25.81 7.29 -3.66
C THR A 382 27.03 7.35 -2.76
N MET A 383 26.78 7.50 -1.45
CA MET A 383 27.81 7.42 -0.43
C MET A 383 27.30 6.56 0.73
N THR A 384 28.17 5.76 1.30
CA THR A 384 27.89 4.99 2.53
C THR A 384 29.02 5.17 3.53
N TYR A 385 28.69 5.19 4.81
CA TYR A 385 29.63 5.10 5.92
C TYR A 385 28.94 4.54 7.17
N ILE A 386 29.73 4.10 8.12
CA ILE A 386 29.27 3.63 9.43
C ILE A 386 29.86 4.54 10.50
N LEU A 387 29.02 4.98 11.43
CA LEU A 387 29.41 5.65 12.67
C LEU A 387 29.00 4.72 13.84
N ALA A 388 29.97 4.30 14.63
CA ALA A 388 29.73 3.40 15.74
C ALA A 388 30.61 3.74 16.95
N THR A 389 30.07 3.50 18.14
CA THR A 389 30.87 3.53 19.36
C THR A 389 31.84 2.34 19.40
N GLY A 390 32.97 2.52 20.06
CA GLY A 390 33.99 1.49 20.17
C GLY A 390 35.20 1.95 20.99
N PRO A 391 36.33 1.27 20.90
CA PRO A 391 37.52 1.65 21.66
C PRO A 391 38.04 3.07 21.38
N THR A 392 37.78 3.59 20.18
CA THR A 392 38.26 4.91 19.72
C THR A 392 37.15 5.95 19.65
N VAL A 393 35.87 5.58 19.80
CA VAL A 393 34.72 6.48 19.71
C VAL A 393 33.80 6.25 20.91
N THR A 394 33.78 7.20 21.83
CA THR A 394 32.89 7.19 22.99
C THR A 394 31.45 7.49 22.58
N SER A 395 30.46 7.16 23.46
CA SER A 395 29.06 7.52 23.25
C SER A 395 28.87 9.06 23.12
N THR A 396 29.63 9.85 23.87
CA THR A 396 29.58 11.31 23.76
C THR A 396 30.03 11.79 22.37
N GLN A 397 31.13 11.25 21.85
CA GLN A 397 31.63 11.57 20.51
C GLN A 397 30.64 11.11 19.43
N PHE A 398 30.06 9.91 19.58
CA PHE A 398 29.04 9.38 18.67
C PHE A 398 27.85 10.34 18.54
N TRP A 399 27.26 10.75 19.66
CA TRP A 399 26.12 11.66 19.65
C TRP A 399 26.47 13.06 19.12
N ALA A 400 27.69 13.56 19.41
CA ALA A 400 28.16 14.83 18.84
C ALA A 400 28.36 14.75 17.31
N ALA A 401 28.85 13.64 16.80
CA ALA A 401 28.98 13.43 15.36
C ALA A 401 27.62 13.27 14.67
N LEU A 402 26.69 12.52 15.27
CA LEU A 402 25.34 12.37 14.76
C LEU A 402 24.61 13.73 14.75
N ARG A 403 24.82 14.57 15.78
CA ARG A 403 24.28 15.93 15.81
C ARG A 403 24.85 16.79 14.67
N ALA A 404 26.14 16.71 14.38
CA ALA A 404 26.73 17.43 13.26
C ALA A 404 26.14 17.01 11.90
N PHE A 405 25.77 15.74 11.75
CA PHE A 405 25.02 15.26 10.57
C PHE A 405 23.63 15.91 10.50
N PHE A 406 22.89 15.97 11.60
CA PHE A 406 21.57 16.61 11.67
C PHE A 406 21.64 18.11 11.36
N ASP A 407 22.69 18.83 11.81
CA ASP A 407 22.87 20.25 11.53
C ASP A 407 22.87 20.57 10.02
N GLY A 408 23.26 19.60 9.17
CA GLY A 408 23.33 19.76 7.72
C GLY A 408 22.04 19.47 6.94
N PHE A 409 20.96 18.98 7.56
CA PHE A 409 19.78 18.42 6.88
C PHE A 409 19.12 19.35 5.86
N ILE A 410 18.98 20.64 6.19
CA ILE A 410 18.43 21.62 5.25
C ILE A 410 19.35 21.78 4.03
N THR A 411 20.65 21.84 4.24
CA THR A 411 21.65 21.98 3.16
C THR A 411 21.59 20.80 2.21
N TYR A 412 21.48 19.59 2.74
CA TYR A 412 21.47 18.36 1.94
C TYR A 412 20.17 18.25 1.13
N THR A 413 19.00 18.45 1.74
CA THR A 413 17.72 18.42 1.01
C THR A 413 17.58 19.56 0.01
N ASP A 414 18.09 20.76 0.31
CA ASP A 414 18.09 21.91 -0.62
C ASP A 414 19.00 21.67 -1.83
N ALA A 415 20.00 20.78 -1.69
CA ALA A 415 20.85 20.26 -2.76
C ALA A 415 20.19 19.12 -3.57
N GLY A 416 19.02 18.66 -3.17
CA GLY A 416 18.26 17.61 -3.87
C GLY A 416 18.58 16.19 -3.40
N ASN A 417 19.33 16.03 -2.34
CA ASN A 417 19.74 14.72 -1.83
C ASN A 417 18.64 14.03 -1.02
N TYR A 418 18.88 12.76 -0.74
CA TYR A 418 18.06 11.88 0.08
C TYR A 418 19.00 10.96 0.89
N GLU A 419 18.94 11.08 2.20
CA GLU A 419 19.78 10.29 3.10
C GLU A 419 18.91 9.26 3.82
N TYR A 420 19.17 7.98 3.55
CA TYR A 420 18.61 6.84 4.27
C TYR A 420 19.61 6.44 5.37
N PHE A 421 19.22 6.52 6.62
CA PHE A 421 20.09 6.16 7.73
C PHE A 421 19.35 5.45 8.86
N ARG A 422 20.08 4.70 9.64
CA ARG A 422 19.56 3.96 10.79
C ARG A 422 20.32 4.36 12.05
N ILE A 423 19.61 4.32 13.20
CA ILE A 423 20.20 4.57 14.50
C ILE A 423 19.71 3.48 15.45
N SER A 424 20.63 2.83 16.15
CA SER A 424 20.29 1.76 17.07
C SER A 424 21.25 1.68 18.25
N LYS A 425 20.75 1.20 19.38
CA LYS A 425 21.53 0.73 20.52
C LYS A 425 21.90 -0.73 20.29
N VAL A 426 23.18 -1.05 20.30
CA VAL A 426 23.69 -2.41 20.03
C VAL A 426 24.27 -3.09 21.27
N GLY A 427 24.37 -2.38 22.39
CA GLY A 427 24.87 -2.88 23.67
C GLY A 427 24.77 -1.84 24.77
N ASN A 428 25.32 -2.12 25.96
CA ASN A 428 25.37 -1.15 27.04
C ASN A 428 26.26 0.04 26.63
N ASP A 429 25.66 1.23 26.52
CA ASP A 429 26.30 2.47 26.06
C ASP A 429 27.00 2.32 24.69
N GLN A 430 26.50 1.39 23.85
CA GLN A 430 27.00 1.14 22.51
C GLN A 430 25.94 1.45 21.47
N TYR A 431 26.31 2.25 20.48
CA TYR A 431 25.42 2.77 19.45
C TYR A 431 26.01 2.58 18.07
N LEU A 432 25.11 2.39 17.11
CA LEU A 432 25.43 2.27 15.69
C LEU A 432 24.52 3.20 14.90
N SER A 433 25.11 3.96 13.98
CA SER A 433 24.40 4.64 12.91
C SER A 433 25.05 4.26 11.59
N ASP A 434 24.30 3.66 10.69
CA ASP A 434 24.75 3.38 9.35
C ASP A 434 24.03 4.29 8.34
N MET A 435 24.84 4.91 7.49
CA MET A 435 24.40 5.68 6.34
C MET A 435 24.34 4.74 5.14
N GLY A 436 23.16 4.40 4.71
CA GLY A 436 23.06 3.43 3.63
C GLY A 436 21.74 3.45 2.84
N PRO A 437 21.63 4.23 1.77
CA PRO A 437 22.61 5.15 1.17
C PRO A 437 22.41 6.61 1.52
N TRP A 438 23.43 7.44 1.41
CA TRP A 438 23.32 8.83 0.98
C TRP A 438 23.13 8.81 -0.53
N PHE A 439 21.99 9.29 -1.02
CA PHE A 439 21.60 9.20 -2.42
C PHE A 439 21.53 10.61 -3.02
N ALA A 440 22.45 10.94 -3.93
CA ALA A 440 22.65 12.29 -4.48
C ALA A 440 22.32 12.31 -6.00
N PRO A 441 21.02 12.40 -6.38
CA PRO A 441 20.63 12.44 -7.79
C PRO A 441 21.08 13.73 -8.46
N GLY A 442 21.66 13.63 -9.65
CA GLY A 442 22.15 14.74 -10.45
C GLY A 442 23.54 15.25 -10.04
N MET A 443 24.16 14.69 -9.00
CA MET A 443 25.49 15.09 -8.54
C MET A 443 26.59 14.15 -9.03
N SER A 444 27.78 14.71 -9.32
CA SER A 444 29.01 13.96 -9.46
C SER A 444 29.62 13.65 -8.09
N LYS A 445 30.55 12.69 -8.05
CA LYS A 445 31.31 12.37 -6.83
C LYS A 445 31.98 13.61 -6.23
N SER A 446 32.66 14.41 -7.04
CA SER A 446 33.34 15.62 -6.57
C SER A 446 32.37 16.68 -5.99
N GLN A 447 31.17 16.79 -6.52
CA GLN A 447 30.14 17.68 -5.98
C GLN A 447 29.61 17.18 -4.63
N LEU A 448 29.38 15.86 -4.50
CA LEU A 448 28.96 15.28 -3.23
C LEU A 448 30.09 15.36 -2.18
N GLU A 449 31.34 15.08 -2.54
CA GLU A 449 32.49 15.23 -1.66
C GLU A 449 32.60 16.67 -1.11
N ALA A 450 32.42 17.66 -1.98
CA ALA A 450 32.43 19.07 -1.57
C ALA A 450 31.26 19.43 -0.62
N LEU A 451 30.06 18.88 -0.88
CA LEU A 451 28.88 19.10 -0.05
C LEU A 451 29.05 18.54 1.38
N VAL A 452 29.64 17.34 1.51
CA VAL A 452 29.80 16.66 2.80
C VAL A 452 31.13 16.96 3.50
N ALA A 453 32.05 17.68 2.87
CA ALA A 453 33.35 18.02 3.45
C ALA A 453 33.27 18.67 4.83
N PRO A 454 32.33 19.64 5.10
CA PRO A 454 32.18 20.20 6.44
C PRO A 454 31.80 19.19 7.51
N LEU A 455 30.94 18.20 7.17
CA LEU A 455 30.56 17.11 8.07
C LEU A 455 31.77 16.27 8.49
N PHE A 456 32.58 15.82 7.53
CA PHE A 456 33.73 14.98 7.83
C PHE A 456 34.87 15.78 8.50
N ALA A 457 34.99 17.08 8.23
CA ALA A 457 35.86 17.95 9.00
C ALA A 457 35.45 17.97 10.48
N LYS A 458 34.15 18.06 10.76
CA LYS A 458 33.64 18.02 12.13
C LYS A 458 33.84 16.66 12.80
N PHE A 459 33.71 15.53 12.08
CA PHE A 459 34.04 14.22 12.60
C PHE A 459 35.53 14.14 13.01
N LYS A 460 36.43 14.67 12.16
CA LYS A 460 37.85 14.73 12.45
C LYS A 460 38.18 15.60 13.68
N GLU A 461 37.51 16.75 13.85
CA GLU A 461 37.63 17.60 15.06
C GLU A 461 37.20 16.82 16.33
N LEU A 462 36.22 15.95 16.21
CA LEU A 462 35.75 15.09 17.30
C LEU A 462 36.66 13.85 17.52
N GLY A 463 37.74 13.71 16.75
CA GLY A 463 38.64 12.56 16.82
C GLY A 463 38.05 11.28 16.20
N ILE A 464 37.08 11.42 15.31
CA ILE A 464 36.41 10.28 14.65
C ILE A 464 36.90 10.17 13.21
N GLU A 465 37.40 9.01 12.88
CA GLU A 465 37.75 8.65 11.50
C GLU A 465 36.67 7.76 10.89
N VAL A 466 36.13 8.17 9.75
CA VAL A 466 35.22 7.39 8.91
C VAL A 466 35.76 7.32 7.49
N ASN A 467 35.51 6.20 6.82
CA ASN A 467 35.95 5.97 5.43
C ASN A 467 34.72 5.89 4.53
N PRO A 468 34.21 7.02 4.00
CA PRO A 468 33.04 7.01 3.15
C PRO A 468 33.36 6.33 1.80
N VAL A 469 32.45 5.47 1.36
CA VAL A 469 32.53 4.80 0.06
C VAL A 469 31.59 5.50 -0.91
N TYR A 470 32.14 6.03 -2.00
CA TYR A 470 31.39 6.71 -3.04
C TYR A 470 31.30 5.85 -4.29
N THR A 471 30.11 5.82 -4.91
CA THR A 471 29.88 5.13 -6.19
C THR A 471 29.05 6.03 -7.12
N GLU A 472 29.52 6.21 -8.36
CA GLU A 472 28.78 6.95 -9.40
C GLU A 472 28.05 5.98 -10.32
N TYR A 473 26.83 6.35 -10.68
CA TYR A 473 25.97 5.59 -11.59
C TYR A 473 25.46 6.49 -12.70
N ASP A 474 25.37 5.94 -13.89
CA ASP A 474 24.91 6.67 -15.09
C ASP A 474 23.38 6.85 -15.13
N ASP A 475 22.63 6.09 -14.36
CA ASP A 475 21.19 6.25 -14.24
C ASP A 475 20.65 5.88 -12.85
N PHE A 476 19.41 6.29 -12.61
CA PHE A 476 18.70 6.09 -11.35
C PHE A 476 18.50 4.60 -11.01
N TYR A 477 18.13 3.76 -11.97
CA TYR A 477 17.86 2.34 -11.72
C TYR A 477 19.10 1.58 -11.26
N ASP A 478 20.23 1.81 -11.95
CA ASP A 478 21.51 1.18 -11.62
C ASP A 478 22.03 1.61 -10.24
N ALA A 479 21.72 2.85 -9.81
CA ALA A 479 22.00 3.32 -8.46
C ALA A 479 21.03 2.73 -7.42
N TRP A 480 19.73 2.76 -7.71
CA TRP A 480 18.67 2.35 -6.79
C TRP A 480 18.76 0.87 -6.43
N LEU A 481 18.96 0.00 -7.43
CA LEU A 481 18.90 -1.45 -7.24
C LEU A 481 19.91 -2.00 -6.22
N PRO A 482 21.20 -1.63 -6.21
CA PRO A 482 22.17 -2.10 -5.21
C PRO A 482 22.13 -1.30 -3.90
N SER A 483 21.60 -0.08 -3.89
CA SER A 483 21.80 0.84 -2.76
C SER A 483 20.80 0.65 -1.62
N PHE A 484 19.53 0.32 -1.93
CA PHE A 484 18.53 0.14 -0.89
C PHE A 484 18.43 -1.31 -0.42
N PRO A 485 18.24 -1.55 0.88
CA PRO A 485 18.12 -2.91 1.42
C PRO A 485 16.87 -3.62 0.89
N VAL A 486 16.91 -4.95 0.90
CA VAL A 486 15.69 -5.75 0.72
C VAL A 486 14.89 -5.65 2.01
N GLU A 487 13.65 -5.21 1.91
CA GLU A 487 12.77 -5.06 3.06
C GLU A 487 12.41 -6.41 3.68
N PRO A 488 12.52 -6.54 5.02
CA PRO A 488 12.04 -7.73 5.71
C PRO A 488 10.52 -7.82 5.61
N TRP A 489 9.97 -9.02 5.67
CA TRP A 489 8.55 -9.28 5.55
C TRP A 489 8.02 -10.08 6.73
N GLY A 490 6.75 -9.84 7.08
CA GLY A 490 5.97 -10.77 7.89
C GLY A 490 6.43 -10.99 9.32
N SER A 491 7.08 -10.04 9.97
CA SER A 491 7.47 -10.16 11.37
C SER A 491 6.29 -9.84 12.30
N ASN A 492 6.02 -10.72 13.26
CA ASN A 492 5.11 -10.45 14.38
C ASN A 492 5.85 -9.92 15.63
N ALA A 493 7.16 -9.71 15.54
CA ALA A 493 8.04 -9.28 16.63
C ALA A 493 8.46 -7.80 16.53
N ILE A 494 7.71 -7.02 15.75
CA ILE A 494 7.98 -5.61 15.52
C ILE A 494 6.67 -4.82 15.48
N ARG A 495 6.70 -3.63 16.04
CA ARG A 495 5.71 -2.60 15.83
C ARG A 495 6.37 -1.30 15.46
N GLN A 496 5.79 -0.58 14.50
CA GLN A 496 6.36 0.61 13.91
C GLN A 496 5.42 1.80 14.08
N ALA A 497 6.02 2.99 14.16
CA ALA A 497 5.36 4.28 14.14
C ALA A 497 6.25 5.27 13.40
N SER A 498 5.70 6.34 12.86
CA SER A 498 6.51 7.33 12.15
C SER A 498 6.12 8.77 12.46
N ARG A 499 7.05 9.70 12.19
CA ARG A 499 6.83 11.13 12.33
C ARG A 499 7.54 11.92 11.24
N LEU A 500 6.89 12.98 10.78
CA LEU A 500 7.43 13.98 9.88
C LEU A 500 7.93 15.16 10.72
N PHE A 501 9.22 15.38 10.73
CA PHE A 501 9.80 16.50 11.49
C PHE A 501 9.91 17.75 10.61
N PRO A 502 9.36 18.89 11.06
CA PRO A 502 9.26 20.07 10.23
C PRO A 502 10.60 20.80 10.11
N LYS A 503 10.87 21.37 8.93
CA LYS A 503 12.06 22.19 8.62
C LYS A 503 12.27 23.32 9.64
N SER A 504 11.19 23.86 10.22
CA SER A 504 11.25 24.90 11.25
C SER A 504 12.01 24.49 12.51
N ASN A 505 12.09 23.17 12.81
CA ASN A 505 12.90 22.70 13.94
C ASN A 505 14.40 22.86 13.67
N TRP A 506 14.83 22.78 12.41
CA TRP A 506 16.21 23.00 12.00
C TRP A 506 16.58 24.48 11.81
N GLN A 507 15.60 25.36 11.77
CA GLN A 507 15.78 26.80 11.68
C GLN A 507 15.91 27.50 13.05
N ASP A 508 15.71 26.73 14.13
CA ASP A 508 15.76 27.22 15.52
C ASP A 508 16.61 26.22 16.34
N VAL A 509 17.73 26.72 16.88
CA VAL A 509 18.70 25.90 17.62
C VAL A 509 18.06 25.20 18.84
N ALA A 510 17.17 25.88 19.55
CA ALA A 510 16.51 25.30 20.73
C ALA A 510 15.56 24.16 20.33
N LYS A 511 14.81 24.35 19.24
CA LYS A 511 13.93 23.30 18.70
C LYS A 511 14.71 22.11 18.14
N LEU A 512 15.82 22.38 17.46
CA LEU A 512 16.70 21.32 16.96
C LEU A 512 17.32 20.51 18.11
N ASN A 513 17.75 21.20 19.19
CA ASN A 513 18.23 20.51 20.38
C ASN A 513 17.15 19.60 20.98
N ALA A 514 15.95 20.14 21.21
CA ALA A 514 14.83 19.37 21.75
C ALA A 514 14.46 18.17 20.86
N THR A 515 14.47 18.36 19.52
CA THR A 515 14.20 17.28 18.56
C THR A 515 15.28 16.19 18.63
N PHE A 516 16.55 16.60 18.66
CA PHE A 516 17.67 15.66 18.75
C PHE A 516 17.67 14.89 20.07
N ASP A 517 17.40 15.58 21.19
CA ASP A 517 17.31 14.96 22.52
C ASP A 517 16.14 13.97 22.62
N ALA A 518 15.00 14.30 22.01
CA ALA A 518 13.86 13.37 21.93
C ALA A 518 14.20 12.10 21.14
N ILE A 519 14.93 12.22 20.01
CA ILE A 519 15.40 11.07 19.22
C ILE A 519 16.43 10.27 20.01
N LYS A 520 17.42 10.92 20.59
CA LYS A 520 18.44 10.29 21.42
C LYS A 520 17.83 9.50 22.56
N SER A 521 16.89 10.09 23.31
CA SER A 521 16.29 9.49 24.49
C SER A 521 15.60 8.15 24.19
N VAL A 522 14.89 8.02 23.07
CA VAL A 522 14.22 6.79 22.71
C VAL A 522 15.20 5.70 22.21
N VAL A 523 16.26 6.10 21.54
CA VAL A 523 17.35 5.18 21.13
C VAL A 523 18.08 4.63 22.34
N GLU A 524 18.38 5.47 23.35
CA GLU A 524 19.01 5.06 24.61
C GLU A 524 18.17 4.04 25.35
N GLU A 525 16.84 4.08 25.19
CA GLU A 525 15.89 3.10 25.73
C GLU A 525 15.69 1.84 24.87
N GLY A 526 16.33 1.78 23.69
CA GLY A 526 16.33 0.60 22.81
C GLY A 526 15.42 0.70 21.59
N ALA A 527 14.87 1.86 21.28
CA ALA A 527 14.17 2.07 20.01
C ALA A 527 15.15 1.89 18.82
N TYR A 528 14.67 1.23 17.77
CA TYR A 528 15.35 1.16 16.49
C TYR A 528 14.75 2.21 15.54
N ILE A 529 15.60 3.02 14.93
CA ILE A 529 15.17 4.11 14.04
C ILE A 529 15.67 3.86 12.62
N ILE A 530 14.75 4.01 11.67
CA ILE A 530 15.03 4.20 10.24
C ILE A 530 14.58 5.61 9.91
N ALA A 531 15.45 6.43 9.34
CA ALA A 531 15.09 7.80 9.03
C ALA A 531 15.61 8.25 7.67
N PHE A 532 14.93 9.26 7.15
CA PHE A 532 15.17 9.84 5.85
C PHE A 532 15.30 11.35 5.99
N ASN A 533 16.44 11.89 5.62
CA ASN A 533 16.52 13.32 5.39
C ASN A 533 15.94 13.59 4.00
N ILE A 534 14.79 14.24 3.93
CA ILE A 534 13.96 14.37 2.74
C ILE A 534 13.15 15.67 2.78
N ALA A 535 13.04 16.33 1.64
CA ALA A 535 12.08 17.40 1.42
C ALA A 535 11.12 17.02 0.28
N ALA A 536 9.85 17.42 0.39
CA ALA A 536 8.83 17.11 -0.61
C ALA A 536 8.11 18.37 -1.12
N ALA A 537 8.80 19.52 -1.06
CA ALA A 537 8.38 20.79 -1.64
C ALA A 537 9.47 21.28 -2.62
N PRO A 538 9.54 20.72 -3.83
CA PRO A 538 10.56 21.08 -4.79
C PRO A 538 10.46 22.55 -5.20
N LYS A 539 11.58 23.18 -5.53
CA LYS A 539 11.66 24.59 -5.95
C LYS A 539 10.78 24.92 -7.16
N THR A 540 10.48 23.91 -7.97
CA THR A 540 9.58 24.03 -9.14
C THR A 540 8.10 24.09 -8.78
N GLY A 541 7.76 23.92 -7.50
CA GLY A 541 6.39 23.80 -7.02
C GLY A 541 5.79 22.39 -7.15
N TYR A 542 4.60 22.23 -6.62
CA TYR A 542 3.82 20.97 -6.62
C TYR A 542 2.34 21.27 -6.86
N PRO A 543 1.56 20.30 -7.44
CA PRO A 543 0.14 20.50 -7.69
C PRO A 543 -0.68 20.52 -6.40
N ASP A 544 -1.85 21.15 -6.43
CA ASP A 544 -2.85 20.95 -5.38
C ASP A 544 -3.38 19.51 -5.43
N ASN A 545 -3.29 18.82 -4.29
CA ASN A 545 -3.75 17.45 -4.10
C ASN A 545 -3.97 17.16 -2.60
N ALA A 546 -4.38 15.95 -2.28
CA ALA A 546 -4.69 15.53 -0.91
C ALA A 546 -3.48 15.09 -0.09
N VAL A 547 -2.25 15.14 -0.61
CA VAL A 547 -1.03 14.85 0.16
C VAL A 547 -1.03 15.67 1.44
N ASN A 548 -0.75 15.02 2.57
CA ASN A 548 -0.66 15.67 3.88
C ASN A 548 0.25 16.91 3.82
N PRO A 549 -0.22 18.09 4.22
CA PRO A 549 0.57 19.32 4.19
C PRO A 549 1.89 19.25 4.96
N ALA A 550 1.96 18.39 5.98
CA ALA A 550 3.17 18.18 6.77
C ALA A 550 4.37 17.76 5.90
N TRP A 551 4.15 17.00 4.81
CA TRP A 551 5.22 16.65 3.86
C TRP A 551 5.91 17.87 3.24
N ARG A 552 5.15 18.98 3.01
CA ARG A 552 5.66 20.17 2.35
C ARG A 552 6.61 20.99 3.25
N ASN A 553 6.49 20.77 4.55
CA ASN A 553 7.33 21.42 5.57
C ASN A 553 8.35 20.46 6.18
N THR A 554 8.40 19.21 5.77
CA THR A 554 9.28 18.17 6.32
C THR A 554 10.72 18.36 5.85
N VAL A 555 11.67 18.07 6.74
CA VAL A 555 13.09 17.90 6.45
C VAL A 555 13.60 16.52 6.88
N MET A 556 12.84 15.84 7.73
CA MET A 556 13.12 14.45 8.13
C MET A 556 11.82 13.66 8.29
N HIS A 557 11.75 12.53 7.63
CA HIS A 557 10.78 11.46 7.94
C HIS A 557 11.52 10.39 8.75
N ALA A 558 10.97 10.01 9.89
CA ALA A 558 11.59 8.98 10.72
C ALA A 558 10.56 7.93 11.15
N ILE A 559 10.95 6.66 11.03
CA ILE A 559 10.23 5.49 11.51
C ILE A 559 10.92 5.00 12.78
N MET A 560 10.16 4.82 13.83
CA MET A 560 10.59 4.21 15.07
C MET A 560 10.02 2.80 15.16
N ALA A 561 10.82 1.84 15.56
CA ALA A 561 10.39 0.47 15.80
C ALA A 561 10.67 0.05 17.25
N SER A 562 9.66 -0.57 17.83
CA SER A 562 9.77 -1.38 19.05
C SER A 562 9.89 -2.84 18.66
N LEU A 563 10.87 -3.52 19.20
CA LEU A 563 11.19 -4.91 18.90
C LEU A 563 11.02 -5.75 20.16
N TRP A 564 10.56 -6.99 20.00
CA TRP A 564 10.47 -7.97 21.09
C TRP A 564 10.82 -9.37 20.59
N ASN A 565 10.91 -10.34 21.52
CA ASN A 565 11.08 -11.72 21.11
C ASN A 565 9.75 -12.27 20.57
N ALA A 566 9.74 -12.87 19.40
CA ALA A 566 8.56 -13.43 18.74
C ALA A 566 7.83 -14.51 19.59
N THR A 567 8.50 -15.09 20.56
CA THR A 567 7.94 -16.10 21.50
C THR A 567 7.43 -15.50 22.81
N ASN A 568 7.49 -14.18 22.99
CA ASN A 568 7.03 -13.51 24.21
C ASN A 568 5.52 -13.63 24.42
N ALA A 569 5.12 -13.51 25.69
CA ALA A 569 3.72 -13.50 26.08
C ALA A 569 3.00 -12.21 25.61
N ASP A 570 1.68 -12.30 25.44
CA ASP A 570 0.82 -11.20 24.97
C ASP A 570 0.96 -9.90 25.79
N LEU A 571 1.22 -10.01 27.10
CA LEU A 571 1.41 -8.86 27.99
C LEU A 571 2.66 -8.05 27.65
N ASP A 572 3.76 -8.71 27.23
CA ASP A 572 4.99 -8.04 26.85
C ASP A 572 4.80 -7.27 25.55
N ILE A 573 4.03 -7.84 24.61
CA ILE A 573 3.72 -7.19 23.32
C ILE A 573 2.84 -5.96 23.57
N LYS A 574 1.86 -6.05 24.49
CA LYS A 574 1.03 -4.90 24.86
C LYS A 574 1.88 -3.79 25.48
N ALA A 575 2.74 -4.13 26.44
CA ALA A 575 3.61 -3.16 27.10
C ALA A 575 4.54 -2.45 26.11
N ALA A 576 5.15 -3.20 25.18
CA ALA A 576 5.98 -2.66 24.12
C ALA A 576 5.19 -1.75 23.15
N SER A 577 3.95 -2.12 22.84
CA SER A 577 3.04 -1.34 22.01
C SER A 577 2.62 -0.02 22.68
N ASP A 578 2.22 -0.08 23.94
CA ASP A 578 1.83 1.11 24.71
C ASP A 578 3.03 2.07 24.88
N LYS A 579 4.20 1.54 25.16
CA LYS A 579 5.44 2.33 25.24
C LYS A 579 5.75 3.02 23.92
N LEU A 580 5.61 2.34 22.78
CA LEU A 580 5.82 2.95 21.47
C LEU A 580 4.87 4.13 21.24
N THR A 581 3.55 3.92 21.39
CA THR A 581 2.54 4.94 21.03
C THR A 581 2.45 6.07 22.05
N PHE A 582 2.40 5.75 23.36
CA PHE A 582 2.00 6.69 24.41
C PHE A 582 3.18 7.28 25.18
N ASP A 583 4.42 6.72 25.02
CA ASP A 583 5.64 7.27 25.57
C ASP A 583 6.57 7.77 24.46
N TRP A 584 7.19 6.88 23.69
CA TRP A 584 8.22 7.24 22.71
C TRP A 584 7.70 8.16 21.61
N MET A 585 6.57 7.82 20.99
CA MET A 585 5.95 8.67 19.97
C MET A 585 5.38 9.96 20.55
N GLN A 586 4.99 9.97 21.82
CA GLN A 586 4.53 11.20 22.48
C GLN A 586 5.68 12.21 22.58
N ARG A 587 6.89 11.78 22.94
CA ARG A 587 8.08 12.65 22.93
C ARG A 587 8.32 13.28 21.55
N TRP A 588 8.10 12.52 20.47
CA TRP A 588 8.24 13.04 19.12
C TRP A 588 7.11 14.00 18.73
N ARG A 589 5.88 13.74 19.17
CA ARG A 589 4.75 14.69 18.97
C ARG A 589 5.00 16.00 19.70
N ASP A 590 5.50 15.96 20.92
CA ASP A 590 5.75 17.15 21.77
C ASP A 590 6.77 18.10 21.12
N VAL A 591 7.79 17.58 20.46
CA VAL A 591 8.81 18.39 19.75
C VAL A 591 8.41 18.75 18.31
N SER A 592 7.29 18.25 17.80
CA SER A 592 6.81 18.52 16.44
C SER A 592 5.29 18.76 16.40
N PRO A 593 4.76 19.71 17.19
CA PRO A 593 3.33 19.98 17.26
C PRO A 593 2.78 20.39 15.90
N GLY A 594 1.60 19.86 15.52
CA GLY A 594 0.96 20.14 14.24
C GLY A 594 1.61 19.50 13.01
N ALA A 595 2.72 18.79 13.18
CA ALA A 595 3.32 17.98 12.12
C ALA A 595 2.49 16.71 11.84
N GLY A 596 2.95 15.83 10.99
CA GLY A 596 2.21 14.64 10.55
C GLY A 596 3.01 13.36 10.63
N SER A 597 2.39 12.31 10.09
CA SER A 597 3.00 11.01 9.85
C SER A 597 2.66 10.52 8.43
N TYR A 598 3.47 9.61 7.90
CA TYR A 598 3.16 8.97 6.63
C TYR A 598 2.21 7.79 6.86
N MET A 599 0.98 7.86 6.35
CA MET A 599 -0.09 6.90 6.63
C MET A 599 0.22 5.43 6.27
N SER A 600 1.15 5.18 5.37
CA SER A 600 1.54 3.82 4.97
C SER A 600 2.60 3.20 5.88
N GLU A 601 3.26 4.00 6.72
CA GLU A 601 4.35 3.64 7.62
C GLU A 601 4.12 4.16 9.05
N ALA A 602 2.87 4.47 9.38
CA ALA A 602 2.49 5.11 10.64
C ALA A 602 2.18 4.12 11.77
N ASP A 603 1.97 4.70 12.95
CA ASP A 603 1.43 3.99 14.09
C ASP A 603 0.01 3.47 13.79
N TYR A 604 -0.20 2.17 13.98
CA TYR A 604 -1.49 1.51 13.76
C TYR A 604 -2.61 2.10 14.64
N ILE A 605 -2.28 2.56 15.83
CA ILE A 605 -3.22 3.19 16.79
C ILE A 605 -2.87 4.68 17.00
N GLU A 606 -2.41 5.38 15.96
CA GLU A 606 -2.16 6.84 16.05
C GLU A 606 -3.37 7.55 16.66
N PRO A 607 -3.23 8.23 17.80
CA PRO A 607 -4.35 8.76 18.58
C PRO A 607 -5.20 9.78 17.81
N ASP A 608 -4.58 10.62 16.99
CA ASP A 608 -5.23 11.60 16.12
C ASP A 608 -4.80 11.38 14.66
N PHE A 609 -5.19 10.22 14.12
CA PHE A 609 -4.82 9.86 12.75
C PHE A 609 -5.38 10.84 11.71
N THR A 610 -6.48 11.50 11.98
CA THR A 610 -7.10 12.46 11.05
C THR A 610 -6.21 13.66 10.81
N GLN A 611 -5.67 14.22 11.89
CA GLN A 611 -4.68 15.30 11.83
C GLN A 611 -3.32 14.75 11.34
N ALA A 612 -2.83 13.64 11.92
CA ALA A 612 -1.49 13.14 11.67
C ALA A 612 -1.28 12.71 10.21
N PHE A 613 -2.31 12.14 9.55
CA PHE A 613 -2.16 11.61 8.19
C PHE A 613 -2.66 12.55 7.09
N PHE A 614 -3.57 13.47 7.40
CA PHE A 614 -4.26 14.29 6.40
C PHE A 614 -4.20 15.80 6.68
N GLY A 615 -3.89 16.19 7.93
CA GLY A 615 -3.85 17.59 8.34
C GLY A 615 -5.19 18.29 8.12
N ASP A 616 -5.14 19.56 7.73
CA ASP A 616 -6.31 20.39 7.45
C ASP A 616 -7.16 19.94 6.24
N LYS A 617 -6.67 18.96 5.47
CA LYS A 617 -7.39 18.40 4.31
C LYS A 617 -8.45 17.37 4.69
N TYR A 618 -8.42 16.83 5.91
CA TYR A 618 -9.33 15.78 6.34
C TYR A 618 -10.82 16.11 6.15
N PRO A 619 -11.34 17.29 6.55
CA PRO A 619 -12.74 17.59 6.37
C PRO A 619 -13.21 17.59 4.90
N LYS A 620 -12.36 17.97 3.96
CA LYS A 620 -12.67 17.89 2.52
C LYS A 620 -12.64 16.43 2.05
N LEU A 621 -11.67 15.64 2.48
CA LEU A 621 -11.58 14.22 2.17
C LEU A 621 -12.79 13.44 2.71
N TYR A 622 -13.22 13.72 3.93
CA TYR A 622 -14.40 13.08 4.51
C TYR A 622 -15.68 13.37 3.70
N ARG A 623 -15.89 14.64 3.26
CA ARG A 623 -17.01 14.97 2.37
C ARG A 623 -16.94 14.22 1.02
N LEU A 624 -15.75 14.06 0.45
CA LEU A 624 -15.56 13.26 -0.77
C LEU A 624 -15.89 11.78 -0.51
N LYS A 625 -15.48 11.24 0.64
CA LYS A 625 -15.81 9.87 1.03
C LYS A 625 -17.33 9.66 1.10
N GLN A 626 -18.06 10.57 1.74
CA GLN A 626 -19.52 10.50 1.81
C GLN A 626 -20.19 10.62 0.44
N ARG A 627 -19.59 11.37 -0.49
CA ARG A 627 -20.09 11.50 -1.87
C ARG A 627 -19.84 10.25 -2.72
N TYR A 628 -18.62 9.71 -2.71
CA TYR A 628 -18.21 8.63 -3.62
C TYR A 628 -18.43 7.23 -3.05
N ASP A 629 -18.53 7.10 -1.74
CA ASP A 629 -18.77 5.83 -1.06
C ASP A 629 -19.66 5.99 0.19
N PRO A 630 -20.91 6.40 0.03
CA PRO A 630 -21.83 6.65 1.14
C PRO A 630 -22.17 5.40 1.95
N PHE A 631 -21.99 4.20 1.39
CA PHE A 631 -22.27 2.91 2.04
C PHE A 631 -21.06 2.31 2.78
N GLY A 632 -19.88 2.92 2.66
CA GLY A 632 -18.66 2.36 3.21
C GLY A 632 -18.33 0.99 2.60
N VAL A 633 -18.37 0.91 1.26
CA VAL A 633 -17.91 -0.27 0.51
C VAL A 633 -16.42 -0.46 0.72
N PHE A 634 -15.68 0.64 0.64
CA PHE A 634 -14.25 0.68 0.88
C PHE A 634 -13.96 1.06 2.34
N TYR A 635 -13.23 0.22 3.01
CA TYR A 635 -12.76 0.44 4.37
C TYR A 635 -11.30 0.01 4.50
N ALA A 636 -10.53 0.83 5.19
CA ALA A 636 -9.24 0.43 5.73
C ALA A 636 -9.05 1.11 7.08
N HIS A 637 -8.35 0.49 8.01
CA HIS A 637 -8.07 1.06 9.32
C HIS A 637 -7.29 2.37 9.17
N THR A 638 -7.69 3.43 9.89
CA THR A 638 -7.12 4.79 9.80
C THR A 638 -7.22 5.46 8.41
N ALA A 639 -8.01 4.92 7.48
CA ALA A 639 -8.36 5.61 6.24
C ALA A 639 -9.47 6.66 6.48
N VAL A 640 -9.70 7.51 5.51
CA VAL A 640 -10.76 8.55 5.59
C VAL A 640 -12.12 7.90 5.79
N GLY A 641 -12.84 8.30 6.85
CA GLY A 641 -14.15 7.76 7.24
C GLY A 641 -14.07 6.43 7.99
N SER A 642 -12.89 6.00 8.40
CA SER A 642 -12.75 4.77 9.22
C SER A 642 -13.27 4.93 10.64
N GLU A 643 -13.34 6.15 11.13
CA GLU A 643 -13.94 6.49 12.43
C GLU A 643 -15.43 6.21 12.52
N ASP A 644 -16.13 6.06 11.40
CA ASP A 644 -17.53 5.63 11.35
C ASP A 644 -17.70 4.14 11.67
N TRP A 645 -16.61 3.41 11.81
CA TRP A 645 -16.57 1.96 11.94
C TRP A 645 -15.71 1.52 13.13
N LYS A 646 -16.07 0.41 13.73
CA LYS A 646 -15.27 -0.25 14.77
C LYS A 646 -15.03 -1.72 14.44
N MET A 647 -13.88 -2.21 14.82
CA MET A 647 -13.56 -3.62 14.90
C MET A 647 -13.98 -4.15 16.28
N SER A 648 -14.74 -5.26 16.30
CA SER A 648 -15.38 -5.76 17.53
C SER A 648 -14.43 -6.47 18.47
N GLU A 649 -13.34 -7.00 17.96
CA GLU A 649 -12.37 -7.76 18.75
C GLU A 649 -11.00 -7.10 18.72
N MET A 650 -10.31 -7.22 19.83
CA MET A 650 -8.97 -6.69 20.03
C MET A 650 -8.00 -7.87 20.16
N ILE A 651 -6.87 -7.81 19.48
CA ILE A 651 -5.73 -8.69 19.80
C ILE A 651 -4.91 -8.08 20.92
N LEU A 652 -4.18 -8.94 21.65
CA LEU A 652 -3.17 -8.53 22.62
C LEU A 652 -3.69 -7.47 23.61
N GLY A 653 -4.93 -7.69 24.06
CA GLY A 653 -5.54 -6.92 25.14
C GLY A 653 -6.02 -5.50 24.80
N ASN A 654 -5.65 -4.88 23.65
CA ASN A 654 -6.19 -3.56 23.26
C ASN A 654 -5.85 -3.14 21.82
N LEU A 655 -5.13 -3.95 21.04
CA LEU A 655 -4.84 -3.58 19.64
C LEU A 655 -5.98 -4.03 18.72
N PRO A 656 -6.61 -3.14 17.98
CA PRO A 656 -7.57 -3.50 16.95
C PRO A 656 -6.93 -4.50 15.96
N SER A 657 -7.71 -5.51 15.54
CA SER A 657 -7.21 -6.55 14.64
C SER A 657 -8.10 -6.69 13.42
N GLN A 658 -7.50 -6.96 12.28
CA GLN A 658 -8.23 -7.34 11.07
C GLN A 658 -8.93 -8.71 11.21
N ASN A 659 -8.55 -9.50 12.22
CA ASN A 659 -9.26 -10.73 12.62
C ASN A 659 -10.47 -10.41 13.51
N SER A 660 -11.37 -9.57 13.01
CA SER A 660 -12.46 -8.99 13.77
C SER A 660 -13.62 -8.58 12.87
N LYS A 661 -14.86 -8.63 13.41
CA LYS A 661 -16.04 -8.10 12.72
C LYS A 661 -15.95 -6.57 12.62
N LEU A 662 -16.30 -6.05 11.45
CA LEU A 662 -16.37 -4.62 11.15
C LEU A 662 -17.82 -4.16 11.25
N CYS A 663 -18.11 -3.30 12.23
CA CYS A 663 -19.46 -2.83 12.50
C CYS A 663 -19.51 -1.31 12.47
N LYS A 664 -20.64 -0.73 12.02
CA LYS A 664 -20.84 0.71 12.02
C LYS A 664 -21.08 1.22 13.44
N ILE A 665 -20.46 2.38 13.77
CA ILE A 665 -20.64 3.05 15.07
C ILE A 665 -21.99 3.77 15.11
#